data_162862ac3adbfea652f3dd14081987a9
#
_entry.id   162862ac3adbfea652f3dd14081987a9
#
_cell.length_a   1.000
_cell.length_b   1.000
_cell.length_c   1.000
_cell.angle_alpha   90.00
_cell.angle_beta   90.00
_cell.angle_gamma   90.00
#
_symmetry.space_group_name_H-M   'P 1'
#
loop_
_entity.id
_entity.type
_entity.pdbx_description
1 polymer ?
#
loop_
_entity_poly.entity_id
_entity_poly.type
_entity_poly.pdbx_seq_one_letter_code
_entity_poly.pdbx_strand_id
1 'polypeptide(L)'
;MERKGMDELEVNDIITAGLCIEDAEELHKTLTETIGAAKGSDPREVWQKLVARRVLKPWHPHALHQLVYYSVYAHWDSTNNGPPLFWFPSLDQSKHTNLGRIMEVHGPRLLGTSYKDPISSFNLFQKFTAQHPEAYWSILLKELPVVFREPPRCILDTTDKSKRGGTWLPGSVLNIAECCLQPCRHPRKDDDSLAVIWRDEGCDSKLYSMTLKELRERVMLVANAVDATFSKGDAIAIDMPMTVHAIVIYFAIILAGCVAVSIADSFAAKEIATRLHVSNAKGVFTQDFILRGGRKFPLYSRVVEAGPCKVIVLPVTGEDVCIKLREQDQSWGDFLASAKRLPRPNHFSPVYSPIDFPTNILFSSGTTGEPKAISWTQLSPIRAANDGWAYVDLQVGDVFCYPTNLGWVAGPIVLYEAFLSGATFALYHGSPLGRGFGKFVQDAGVSILGTIPTMVRAWKSTNCMEGLNWTKIRSFVTAGEASDVDDGLWLSSRAYYKPIIEVCGGTELASSYLQGTLLQPQAFGALSTAAMATGVVILNDNGVPYPDEQPCVGEVGLFPLIMGASDRLLNADHDKIYFKGMPMYKGMQLRRHGDIIKRTAGGYFIVQGRADDTMNLGGIKTSSVEIERACSNVDQSVVENIAISAAPEDGGPELLVMFAVLKDGYSSKPEDLQKKFTRAIQTNLNPLFKVSLVRIVPEIPRTSSNKLMRRVLRDQVKKELSVRSKI
;
A
#
# COMPACT_ATOMS: atom_id res chain seq x y z
N MET A 1 28.68 15.69 11.02
CA MET A 1 29.42 15.06 12.14
C MET A 1 29.91 13.71 11.65
N GLU A 2 31.18 13.38 11.82
CA GLU A 2 31.64 11.99 11.67
C GLU A 2 30.85 11.11 12.62
N ARG A 3 30.37 9.97 12.15
CA ARG A 3 29.61 9.03 12.98
C ARG A 3 30.57 8.32 13.90
N LYS A 4 30.44 8.54 15.21
CA LYS A 4 31.23 7.84 16.24
C LYS A 4 30.85 6.35 16.25
N GLY A 5 31.85 5.49 16.38
CA GLY A 5 31.62 4.07 16.66
C GLY A 5 31.04 3.84 18.07
N MET A 6 30.51 2.65 18.33
CA MET A 6 29.89 2.32 19.62
C MET A 6 30.90 2.39 20.79
N ASP A 7 32.15 2.10 20.54
CA ASP A 7 33.26 2.18 21.50
C ASP A 7 33.76 3.61 21.77
N GLU A 8 33.33 4.56 20.94
CA GLU A 8 33.64 5.99 21.04
C GLU A 8 32.50 6.80 21.69
N LEU A 9 31.36 6.16 22.00
CA LEU A 9 30.24 6.84 22.64
C LEU A 9 30.53 7.19 24.07
N GLU A 10 30.31 8.46 24.43
CA GLU A 10 30.46 9.00 25.77
C GLU A 10 29.08 9.32 26.39
N VAL A 11 29.01 9.43 27.70
CA VAL A 11 27.82 9.85 28.44
C VAL A 11 27.26 11.16 27.90
N ASN A 12 28.15 12.11 27.55
CA ASN A 12 27.74 13.42 27.01
C ASN A 12 27.03 13.33 25.66
N ASP A 13 27.32 12.33 24.81
CA ASP A 13 26.61 12.08 23.55
C ASP A 13 25.16 11.67 23.84
N ILE A 14 24.94 10.84 24.86
CA ILE A 14 23.64 10.36 25.32
C ILE A 14 22.81 11.50 25.94
N ILE A 15 23.45 12.36 26.74
CA ILE A 15 22.81 13.58 27.29
C ILE A 15 22.36 14.49 26.15
N THR A 16 23.24 14.71 25.17
CA THR A 16 22.92 15.52 23.97
C THR A 16 21.77 14.91 23.17
N ALA A 17 21.62 13.59 23.19
CA ALA A 17 20.50 12.89 22.55
C ALA A 17 19.19 12.96 23.37
N GLY A 18 19.18 13.64 24.53
CA GLY A 18 17.98 14.03 25.25
C GLY A 18 17.66 13.28 26.55
N LEU A 19 18.61 12.52 27.11
CA LEU A 19 18.45 11.93 28.45
C LEU A 19 19.01 12.85 29.57
N CYS A 20 18.46 12.72 30.77
CA CYS A 20 19.08 13.32 31.95
C CYS A 20 20.40 12.61 32.28
N ILE A 21 21.23 13.24 33.12
CA ILE A 21 22.57 12.74 33.44
C ILE A 21 22.50 11.33 34.06
N GLU A 22 21.62 11.11 35.02
CA GLU A 22 21.47 9.84 35.71
C GLU A 22 21.08 8.70 34.76
N ASP A 23 20.05 8.91 33.91
CA ASP A 23 19.63 7.93 32.94
C ASP A 23 20.68 7.70 31.85
N ALA A 24 21.46 8.74 31.48
CA ALA A 24 22.54 8.65 30.51
C ALA A 24 23.71 7.81 31.01
N GLU A 25 24.11 7.97 32.30
CA GLU A 25 25.16 7.17 32.94
C GLU A 25 24.75 5.69 33.04
N GLU A 26 23.50 5.40 33.45
CA GLU A 26 22.98 4.03 33.53
C GLU A 26 22.92 3.39 32.15
N LEU A 27 22.40 4.12 31.14
CA LEU A 27 22.35 3.63 29.78
C LEU A 27 23.72 3.38 29.18
N HIS A 28 24.68 4.31 29.38
CA HIS A 28 26.06 4.15 28.91
C HIS A 28 26.73 2.92 29.52
N LYS A 29 26.56 2.67 30.83
CA LYS A 29 27.02 1.46 31.48
C LYS A 29 26.44 0.21 30.85
N THR A 30 25.10 0.17 30.62
CA THR A 30 24.40 -0.94 30.00
C THR A 30 24.87 -1.19 28.56
N LEU A 31 25.08 -0.13 27.78
CA LEU A 31 25.65 -0.20 26.43
C LEU A 31 27.05 -0.80 26.46
N THR A 32 27.94 -0.28 27.33
CA THR A 32 29.32 -0.73 27.47
C THR A 32 29.40 -2.20 27.86
N GLU A 33 28.59 -2.64 28.84
CA GLU A 33 28.50 -4.06 29.23
C GLU A 33 28.01 -4.95 28.08
N THR A 34 27.01 -4.49 27.32
CA THR A 34 26.45 -5.25 26.19
C THR A 34 27.48 -5.37 25.07
N ILE A 35 28.22 -4.29 24.79
CA ILE A 35 29.27 -4.24 23.77
C ILE A 35 30.50 -5.01 24.21
N GLY A 36 30.92 -4.88 25.48
CA GLY A 36 32.07 -5.61 26.04
C GLY A 36 31.88 -7.13 25.90
N ALA A 37 30.66 -7.62 26.11
CA ALA A 37 30.32 -9.01 25.89
C ALA A 37 30.23 -9.39 24.36
N ALA A 38 30.35 -8.43 23.47
CA ALA A 38 30.30 -8.58 22.02
C ALA A 38 31.53 -8.03 21.28
N LYS A 39 32.64 -7.80 22.03
CA LYS A 39 33.86 -7.20 21.47
C LYS A 39 34.40 -8.04 20.29
N GLY A 40 34.54 -7.42 19.12
CA GLY A 40 34.93 -8.10 17.88
C GLY A 40 33.78 -8.85 17.18
N SER A 41 32.53 -8.76 17.65
CA SER A 41 31.35 -9.34 17.00
C SER A 41 30.89 -8.49 15.83
N ASP A 42 30.16 -9.13 14.91
CA ASP A 42 29.45 -8.47 13.82
C ASP A 42 28.48 -7.39 14.36
N PRO A 43 28.42 -6.18 13.79
CA PRO A 43 27.45 -5.14 14.17
C PRO A 43 26.01 -5.64 14.28
N ARG A 44 25.62 -6.61 13.45
CA ARG A 44 24.30 -7.26 13.49
C ARG A 44 24.04 -7.98 14.82
N GLU A 45 25.03 -8.67 15.35
CA GLU A 45 24.91 -9.35 16.65
C GLU A 45 24.86 -8.35 17.81
N VAL A 46 25.62 -7.26 17.73
CA VAL A 46 25.56 -6.17 18.71
C VAL A 46 24.14 -5.59 18.74
N TRP A 47 23.60 -5.24 17.58
CA TRP A 47 22.25 -4.71 17.48
C TRP A 47 21.17 -5.69 18.00
N GLN A 48 21.24 -6.96 17.63
CA GLN A 48 20.34 -7.99 18.15
C GLN A 48 20.36 -8.09 19.68
N LYS A 49 21.54 -8.04 20.30
CA LYS A 49 21.68 -8.07 21.76
C LYS A 49 21.05 -6.85 22.42
N LEU A 50 21.25 -5.64 21.85
CA LEU A 50 20.62 -4.40 22.34
C LEU A 50 19.09 -4.46 22.28
N VAL A 51 18.55 -4.93 21.18
CA VAL A 51 17.10 -5.10 20.99
C VAL A 51 16.53 -6.18 21.91
N ALA A 52 17.18 -7.34 21.99
CA ALA A 52 16.72 -8.46 22.84
C ALA A 52 16.70 -8.07 24.32
N ARG A 53 17.68 -7.31 24.78
CA ARG A 53 17.76 -6.79 26.16
C ARG A 53 16.83 -5.60 26.40
N ARG A 54 16.16 -5.09 25.36
CA ARG A 54 15.31 -3.88 25.40
C ARG A 54 16.05 -2.69 26.03
N VAL A 55 17.30 -2.48 25.65
CA VAL A 55 18.14 -1.38 26.17
C VAL A 55 17.52 -0.04 25.81
N LEU A 56 17.08 0.11 24.56
CA LEU A 56 16.32 1.27 24.09
C LEU A 56 14.83 1.06 24.32
N LYS A 57 14.17 2.08 24.86
CA LYS A 57 12.73 2.05 25.22
C LYS A 57 11.91 2.88 24.23
N PRO A 58 10.65 2.52 23.96
CA PRO A 58 9.77 3.27 23.04
C PRO A 58 9.58 4.74 23.37
N TRP A 59 9.73 5.12 24.63
CA TRP A 59 9.59 6.50 25.12
C TRP A 59 10.90 7.30 25.12
N HIS A 60 12.04 6.68 24.79
CA HIS A 60 13.27 7.42 24.61
C HIS A 60 13.18 8.39 23.43
N PRO A 61 13.89 9.53 23.48
CA PRO A 61 13.94 10.47 22.37
C PRO A 61 14.41 9.81 21.07
N HIS A 62 13.86 10.23 19.94
CA HIS A 62 14.27 9.66 18.64
C HIS A 62 15.76 9.85 18.36
N ALA A 63 16.32 11.00 18.75
CA ALA A 63 17.75 11.26 18.61
C ALA A 63 18.64 10.20 19.30
N LEU A 64 18.18 9.63 20.41
CA LEU A 64 18.91 8.54 21.07
C LEU A 64 18.83 7.23 20.28
N HIS A 65 17.67 6.91 19.71
CA HIS A 65 17.53 5.75 18.82
C HIS A 65 18.45 5.88 17.59
N GLN A 66 18.52 7.08 16.99
CA GLN A 66 19.42 7.39 15.89
C GLN A 66 20.88 7.26 16.32
N LEU A 67 21.28 7.87 17.45
CA LEU A 67 22.64 7.81 17.97
C LEU A 67 23.11 6.36 18.08
N VAL A 68 22.36 5.52 18.78
CA VAL A 68 22.76 4.13 19.02
C VAL A 68 22.77 3.30 17.74
N TYR A 69 21.73 3.41 16.89
CA TYR A 69 21.64 2.65 15.64
C TYR A 69 22.81 3.00 14.70
N TYR A 70 23.06 4.29 14.47
CA TYR A 70 24.12 4.72 13.57
C TYR A 70 25.52 4.47 14.15
N SER A 71 25.70 4.45 15.46
CA SER A 71 26.98 4.09 16.08
C SER A 71 27.27 2.59 15.95
N VAL A 72 26.25 1.73 16.10
CA VAL A 72 26.42 0.28 15.84
C VAL A 72 26.89 0.01 14.41
N TYR A 73 26.35 0.75 13.44
CA TYR A 73 26.65 0.57 12.02
C TYR A 73 27.62 1.64 11.46
N ALA A 74 28.38 2.36 12.31
CA ALA A 74 29.27 3.45 11.88
C ALA A 74 30.28 3.02 10.80
N HIS A 75 30.81 1.82 10.90
CA HIS A 75 31.80 1.24 9.97
C HIS A 75 31.23 0.17 9.04
N TRP A 76 29.91 0.13 8.90
CA TRP A 76 29.25 -0.86 8.03
C TRP A 76 29.42 -0.51 6.55
N ASP A 77 30.01 -1.43 5.79
CA ASP A 77 30.15 -1.30 4.34
C ASP A 77 28.88 -1.81 3.63
N SER A 78 27.95 -0.90 3.38
CA SER A 78 26.69 -1.22 2.67
C SER A 78 26.91 -1.64 1.20
N THR A 79 28.04 -1.32 0.60
CA THR A 79 28.35 -1.69 -0.79
C THR A 79 28.58 -3.20 -0.91
N ASN A 80 29.34 -3.76 0.04
CA ASN A 80 29.70 -5.17 0.04
C ASN A 80 28.74 -6.05 0.86
N ASN A 81 28.09 -5.50 1.92
CA ASN A 81 27.29 -6.27 2.85
C ASN A 81 25.78 -6.03 2.70
N GLY A 82 25.37 -5.10 1.83
CA GLY A 82 23.98 -4.66 1.72
C GLY A 82 23.55 -3.70 2.85
N PRO A 83 22.26 -3.38 2.97
CA PRO A 83 21.79 -2.42 3.98
C PRO A 83 21.94 -2.97 5.40
N PRO A 84 22.15 -2.11 6.42
CA PRO A 84 22.16 -2.51 7.82
C PRO A 84 20.85 -3.16 8.23
N LEU A 85 20.91 -4.28 8.94
CA LEU A 85 19.76 -5.07 9.35
C LEU A 85 19.29 -4.65 10.74
N PHE A 86 17.97 -4.44 10.91
CA PHE A 86 17.42 -4.06 12.20
C PHE A 86 16.59 -5.15 12.88
N TRP A 87 16.09 -6.10 12.12
CA TRP A 87 15.26 -7.18 12.63
C TRP A 87 15.67 -8.54 12.04
N PHE A 88 15.55 -9.59 12.86
CA PHE A 88 15.99 -10.95 12.53
C PHE A 88 14.92 -11.95 12.95
N PRO A 89 14.59 -12.93 12.07
CA PRO A 89 13.63 -13.99 12.42
C PRO A 89 14.21 -14.93 13.47
N SER A 90 13.36 -15.42 14.36
CA SER A 90 13.65 -16.53 15.25
C SER A 90 13.16 -17.83 14.64
N LEU A 91 13.96 -18.89 14.67
CA LEU A 91 13.59 -20.18 14.13
C LEU A 91 12.32 -20.76 14.81
N ASP A 92 12.20 -20.57 16.11
CA ASP A 92 11.02 -21.01 16.86
C ASP A 92 9.78 -20.23 16.41
N GLN A 93 9.85 -18.92 16.36
CA GLN A 93 8.72 -18.09 15.91
C GLN A 93 8.37 -18.30 14.43
N SER A 94 9.36 -18.57 13.59
CA SER A 94 9.15 -18.76 12.15
C SER A 94 8.22 -19.93 11.84
N LYS A 95 8.27 -21.00 12.63
CA LYS A 95 7.42 -22.19 12.49
C LYS A 95 5.95 -21.95 12.82
N HIS A 96 5.66 -20.88 13.56
CA HIS A 96 4.30 -20.49 13.93
C HIS A 96 3.69 -19.46 12.98
N THR A 97 4.49 -18.89 12.07
CA THR A 97 3.95 -18.04 10.99
C THR A 97 3.16 -18.89 9.98
N ASN A 98 2.19 -18.29 9.31
CA ASN A 98 1.40 -18.99 8.30
C ASN A 98 2.28 -19.62 7.21
N LEU A 99 3.21 -18.83 6.65
CA LEU A 99 4.11 -19.31 5.60
C LEU A 99 5.11 -20.32 6.12
N GLY A 100 5.69 -20.10 7.31
CA GLY A 100 6.63 -21.05 7.93
C GLY A 100 5.98 -22.40 8.20
N ARG A 101 4.73 -22.42 8.68
CA ARG A 101 3.95 -23.64 8.92
C ARG A 101 3.75 -24.46 7.64
N ILE A 102 3.37 -23.82 6.52
CA ILE A 102 3.24 -24.56 5.26
C ILE A 102 4.59 -25.01 4.70
N MET A 103 5.67 -24.26 4.96
CA MET A 103 7.02 -24.68 4.58
C MET A 103 7.47 -25.92 5.39
N GLU A 104 7.19 -25.97 6.70
CA GLU A 104 7.47 -27.18 7.51
C GLU A 104 6.71 -28.42 6.99
N VAL A 105 5.42 -28.27 6.64
CA VAL A 105 4.57 -29.36 6.18
C VAL A 105 4.90 -29.81 4.76
N HIS A 106 5.11 -28.87 3.84
CA HIS A 106 5.23 -29.15 2.41
C HIS A 106 6.66 -29.05 1.87
N GLY A 107 7.56 -28.32 2.55
CA GLY A 107 8.94 -28.09 2.12
C GLY A 107 9.72 -29.39 1.87
N PRO A 108 9.69 -30.40 2.77
CA PRO A 108 10.37 -31.67 2.54
C PRO A 108 9.91 -32.39 1.26
N ARG A 109 8.62 -32.31 0.94
CA ARG A 109 8.07 -32.91 -0.28
C ARG A 109 8.43 -32.13 -1.54
N LEU A 110 8.44 -30.79 -1.48
CA LEU A 110 8.66 -29.93 -2.64
C LEU A 110 10.12 -29.72 -2.97
N LEU A 111 10.99 -29.66 -1.96
CA LEU A 111 12.41 -29.35 -2.11
C LEU A 111 13.32 -30.57 -1.82
N GLY A 112 12.74 -31.70 -1.39
CA GLY A 112 13.49 -32.90 -1.04
C GLY A 112 14.52 -32.66 0.07
N THR A 113 15.70 -33.24 -0.07
CA THR A 113 16.81 -33.12 0.90
C THR A 113 17.40 -31.70 1.00
N SER A 114 17.05 -30.79 0.09
CA SER A 114 17.48 -29.38 0.15
C SER A 114 16.69 -28.57 1.17
N TYR A 115 15.56 -29.06 1.63
CA TYR A 115 14.80 -28.42 2.72
C TYR A 115 15.49 -28.66 4.07
N LYS A 116 15.64 -27.61 4.86
CA LYS A 116 16.20 -27.66 6.22
C LYS A 116 15.19 -27.16 7.26
N ASP A 117 14.82 -25.89 7.14
CA ASP A 117 13.87 -25.16 7.98
C ASP A 117 13.31 -23.97 7.23
N PRO A 118 12.25 -23.27 7.73
CA PRO A 118 11.63 -22.16 7.02
C PRO A 118 12.55 -20.98 6.72
N ILE A 119 13.50 -20.70 7.60
CA ILE A 119 14.43 -19.57 7.43
C ILE A 119 15.49 -19.92 6.39
N SER A 120 16.23 -21.02 6.63
CA SER A 120 17.35 -21.43 5.77
C SER A 120 16.92 -21.80 4.35
N SER A 121 15.69 -22.32 4.20
CA SER A 121 15.16 -22.78 2.92
C SER A 121 14.28 -21.75 2.21
N PHE A 122 14.09 -20.55 2.78
CA PHE A 122 13.13 -19.56 2.27
C PHE A 122 13.39 -19.19 0.80
N ASN A 123 14.61 -18.80 0.46
CA ASN A 123 14.95 -18.39 -0.90
C ASN A 123 14.79 -19.52 -1.91
N LEU A 124 15.10 -20.77 -1.52
CA LEU A 124 14.90 -21.93 -2.36
C LEU A 124 13.41 -22.21 -2.58
N PHE A 125 12.61 -22.07 -1.52
CA PHE A 125 11.16 -22.24 -1.59
C PHE A 125 10.52 -21.15 -2.46
N GLN A 126 10.93 -19.89 -2.31
CA GLN A 126 10.47 -18.79 -3.17
C GLN A 126 10.78 -19.05 -4.65
N LYS A 127 12.02 -19.43 -4.97
CA LYS A 127 12.43 -19.76 -6.35
C LYS A 127 11.59 -20.93 -6.91
N PHE A 128 11.35 -21.96 -6.11
CA PHE A 128 10.50 -23.08 -6.50
C PHE A 128 9.05 -22.61 -6.80
N THR A 129 8.46 -21.80 -5.94
CA THR A 129 7.08 -21.31 -6.14
C THR A 129 6.96 -20.39 -7.36
N ALA A 130 8.00 -19.62 -7.68
CA ALA A 130 8.03 -18.80 -8.90
C ALA A 130 8.11 -19.64 -10.19
N GLN A 131 8.73 -20.82 -10.14
CA GLN A 131 8.81 -21.77 -11.25
C GLN A 131 7.57 -22.64 -11.37
N HIS A 132 6.94 -22.97 -10.25
CA HIS A 132 5.77 -23.84 -10.11
C HIS A 132 4.63 -23.13 -9.36
N PRO A 133 4.11 -22.03 -9.91
CA PRO A 133 3.12 -21.23 -9.19
C PRO A 133 1.83 -22.00 -8.88
N GLU A 134 1.45 -22.96 -9.73
CA GLU A 134 0.30 -23.84 -9.50
C GLU A 134 0.46 -24.72 -8.25
N ALA A 135 1.67 -25.15 -7.93
CA ALA A 135 1.95 -25.95 -6.75
C ALA A 135 1.73 -25.14 -5.47
N TYR A 136 2.21 -23.89 -5.44
CA TYR A 136 1.98 -22.98 -4.32
C TYR A 136 0.51 -22.67 -4.13
N TRP A 137 -0.19 -22.29 -5.20
CA TRP A 137 -1.61 -21.95 -5.14
C TRP A 137 -2.50 -23.14 -4.76
N SER A 138 -2.11 -24.36 -5.13
CA SER A 138 -2.84 -25.58 -4.70
C SER A 138 -2.79 -25.79 -3.18
N ILE A 139 -1.75 -25.31 -2.52
CA ILE A 139 -1.61 -25.34 -1.06
C ILE A 139 -2.39 -24.18 -0.45
N LEU A 140 -2.14 -22.94 -0.91
CA LEU A 140 -2.71 -21.73 -0.33
C LEU A 140 -4.24 -21.71 -0.38
N LEU A 141 -4.86 -22.18 -1.46
CA LEU A 141 -6.32 -22.26 -1.58
C LEU A 141 -6.99 -23.17 -0.55
N LYS A 142 -6.22 -24.03 0.13
CA LYS A 142 -6.71 -24.85 1.25
C LYS A 142 -6.59 -24.15 2.59
N GLU A 143 -5.73 -23.15 2.67
CA GLU A 143 -5.49 -22.33 3.87
C GLU A 143 -6.42 -21.11 3.93
N LEU A 144 -6.89 -20.62 2.79
CA LEU A 144 -7.81 -19.50 2.71
C LEU A 144 -9.27 -19.98 2.65
N PRO A 145 -10.23 -19.24 3.23
CA PRO A 145 -11.64 -19.59 3.28
C PRO A 145 -12.35 -19.35 1.93
N VAL A 146 -11.74 -19.78 0.83
CA VAL A 146 -12.33 -19.65 -0.51
C VAL A 146 -13.25 -20.82 -0.78
N VAL A 147 -14.55 -20.53 -0.91
CA VAL A 147 -15.59 -21.52 -1.16
C VAL A 147 -16.09 -21.37 -2.60
N PHE A 148 -15.95 -22.44 -3.38
CA PHE A 148 -16.44 -22.49 -4.76
C PHE A 148 -17.84 -23.08 -4.81
N ARG A 149 -18.76 -22.44 -5.52
CA ARG A 149 -20.03 -23.03 -5.90
C ARG A 149 -19.81 -24.15 -6.92
N GLU A 150 -18.91 -23.90 -7.87
CA GLU A 150 -18.40 -24.88 -8.81
C GLU A 150 -16.86 -24.87 -8.71
N PRO A 151 -16.21 -25.99 -8.37
CA PRO A 151 -14.77 -26.03 -8.19
C PRO A 151 -14.03 -25.91 -9.54
N PRO A 152 -12.79 -25.40 -9.55
CA PRO A 152 -11.98 -25.32 -10.77
C PRO A 152 -11.59 -26.71 -11.27
N ARG A 153 -11.45 -26.85 -12.59
CA ARG A 153 -10.94 -28.08 -13.22
C ARG A 153 -9.46 -28.31 -12.94
N CYS A 154 -8.68 -27.27 -12.82
CA CYS A 154 -7.26 -27.27 -12.44
C CYS A 154 -6.89 -25.91 -11.84
N ILE A 155 -5.69 -25.79 -11.28
CA ILE A 155 -5.20 -24.52 -10.72
C ILE A 155 -4.79 -23.56 -11.82
N LEU A 156 -4.02 -24.01 -12.80
CA LEU A 156 -3.51 -23.23 -13.91
C LEU A 156 -3.58 -24.02 -15.21
N ASP A 157 -4.18 -23.44 -16.23
CA ASP A 157 -4.18 -23.96 -17.60
C ASP A 157 -3.36 -23.03 -18.52
N THR A 158 -2.28 -23.56 -19.11
CA THR A 158 -1.41 -22.86 -20.05
C THR A 158 -1.48 -23.42 -21.47
N THR A 159 -2.53 -24.15 -21.81
CA THR A 159 -2.72 -24.73 -23.14
C THR A 159 -3.02 -23.68 -24.20
N ASP A 160 -3.80 -22.67 -23.85
CA ASP A 160 -4.08 -21.50 -24.70
C ASP A 160 -2.89 -20.53 -24.70
N LYS A 161 -2.05 -20.61 -25.74
CA LYS A 161 -0.87 -19.75 -25.88
C LYS A 161 -1.16 -18.28 -26.18
N SER A 162 -2.41 -17.93 -26.52
CA SER A 162 -2.83 -16.53 -26.69
C SER A 162 -2.93 -15.80 -25.35
N LYS A 163 -3.16 -16.53 -24.25
CA LYS A 163 -3.22 -16.02 -22.89
C LYS A 163 -1.86 -16.10 -22.20
N ARG A 164 -1.07 -15.05 -22.28
CA ARG A 164 0.30 -15.00 -21.68
C ARG A 164 0.33 -15.29 -20.20
N GLY A 165 -0.69 -14.87 -19.43
CA GLY A 165 -0.85 -15.13 -18.01
C GLY A 165 -1.44 -16.50 -17.65
N GLY A 166 -1.76 -17.34 -18.67
CA GLY A 166 -2.52 -18.57 -18.48
C GLY A 166 -3.98 -18.32 -18.07
N THR A 167 -4.73 -19.38 -17.83
CA THR A 167 -6.08 -19.32 -17.26
C THR A 167 -6.06 -19.93 -15.87
N TRP A 168 -6.29 -19.11 -14.86
CA TRP A 168 -6.31 -19.52 -13.46
C TRP A 168 -7.69 -20.00 -13.04
N LEU A 169 -7.74 -21.10 -12.30
CA LEU A 169 -8.95 -21.72 -11.76
C LEU A 169 -10.09 -21.87 -12.78
N PRO A 170 -9.80 -22.43 -13.98
CA PRO A 170 -10.77 -22.46 -15.09
C PRO A 170 -12.03 -23.23 -14.73
N GLY A 171 -13.19 -22.65 -15.06
CA GLY A 171 -14.50 -23.21 -14.83
C GLY A 171 -15.05 -23.05 -13.42
N SER A 172 -14.30 -22.41 -12.52
CA SER A 172 -14.82 -22.17 -11.17
C SER A 172 -15.83 -21.03 -11.13
N VAL A 173 -16.78 -21.17 -10.20
CA VAL A 173 -17.86 -20.23 -9.93
C VAL A 173 -17.91 -19.97 -8.42
N LEU A 174 -17.94 -18.69 -8.01
CA LEU A 174 -18.04 -18.30 -6.60
C LEU A 174 -18.63 -16.88 -6.46
N ASN A 175 -18.79 -16.45 -5.22
CA ASN A 175 -18.92 -15.03 -4.85
C ASN A 175 -17.89 -14.72 -3.78
N ILE A 176 -16.90 -13.90 -4.10
CA ILE A 176 -15.78 -13.63 -3.19
C ILE A 176 -16.19 -12.83 -1.95
N ALA A 177 -17.24 -12.01 -2.01
CA ALA A 177 -17.75 -11.32 -0.83
C ALA A 177 -18.39 -12.32 0.16
N GLU A 178 -19.04 -13.36 -0.32
CA GLU A 178 -19.53 -14.45 0.53
C GLU A 178 -18.38 -15.11 1.29
N CYS A 179 -17.26 -15.42 0.62
CA CYS A 179 -16.08 -16.02 1.26
C CYS A 179 -15.55 -15.18 2.43
N CYS A 180 -15.64 -13.85 2.31
CA CYS A 180 -15.25 -12.92 3.39
C CYS A 180 -16.21 -12.94 4.58
N LEU A 181 -17.49 -13.21 4.37
CA LEU A 181 -18.58 -13.01 5.33
C LEU A 181 -19.05 -14.29 6.02
N GLN A 182 -18.71 -15.46 5.50
CA GLN A 182 -19.17 -16.73 6.07
C GLN A 182 -18.25 -17.23 7.18
N PRO A 183 -18.80 -17.92 8.21
CA PRO A 183 -18.01 -18.67 9.17
C PRO A 183 -17.15 -19.72 8.47
N CYS A 184 -15.97 -20.00 9.02
CA CYS A 184 -15.02 -20.92 8.43
C CYS A 184 -14.24 -21.65 9.52
N ARG A 185 -13.82 -22.90 9.22
CA ARG A 185 -12.99 -23.71 10.13
C ARG A 185 -11.50 -23.37 10.01
N HIS A 186 -11.06 -22.96 8.83
CA HIS A 186 -9.68 -22.59 8.54
C HIS A 186 -9.64 -21.40 7.60
N PRO A 187 -9.16 -20.23 8.06
CA PRO A 187 -8.87 -19.89 9.46
C PRO A 187 -10.16 -19.93 10.30
N ARG A 188 -10.07 -20.29 11.59
CA ARG A 188 -11.28 -20.39 12.44
C ARG A 188 -11.92 -19.03 12.63
N LYS A 189 -13.13 -18.88 12.11
CA LYS A 189 -13.92 -17.67 12.10
C LYS A 189 -15.38 -18.05 12.35
N ASP A 190 -15.92 -17.66 13.49
CA ASP A 190 -17.29 -17.97 13.92
C ASP A 190 -18.18 -16.73 13.79
N ASP A 191 -19.49 -16.88 13.87
CA ASP A 191 -20.47 -15.79 13.82
C ASP A 191 -20.23 -14.71 14.87
N ASP A 192 -19.77 -15.08 16.06
CA ASP A 192 -19.47 -14.19 17.16
C ASP A 192 -18.05 -13.59 17.12
N SER A 193 -17.22 -14.00 16.15
CA SER A 193 -15.89 -13.41 15.96
C SER A 193 -16.00 -11.93 15.62
N LEU A 194 -15.13 -11.11 16.21
CA LEU A 194 -15.06 -9.69 15.88
C LEU A 194 -14.59 -9.51 14.43
N ALA A 195 -15.42 -8.89 13.60
CA ALA A 195 -15.11 -8.58 12.22
C ALA A 195 -14.51 -7.18 12.06
N VAL A 196 -15.10 -6.20 12.74
CA VAL A 196 -14.72 -4.78 12.66
C VAL A 196 -14.73 -4.14 14.02
N ILE A 197 -13.72 -3.31 14.30
CA ILE A 197 -13.68 -2.38 15.44
C ILE A 197 -13.46 -0.98 14.87
N TRP A 198 -14.19 0.03 15.38
CA TRP A 198 -13.98 1.40 14.91
C TRP A 198 -14.18 2.46 15.99
N ARG A 199 -13.72 3.66 15.66
CA ARG A 199 -13.92 4.88 16.45
C ARG A 199 -14.15 6.06 15.51
N ASP A 200 -15.12 6.90 15.86
CA ASP A 200 -15.34 8.17 15.18
C ASP A 200 -14.40 9.25 15.74
N GLU A 201 -13.90 10.15 14.90
CA GLU A 201 -13.05 11.26 15.30
C GLU A 201 -13.76 12.14 16.33
N GLY A 202 -13.06 12.51 17.41
CA GLY A 202 -13.63 13.28 18.52
C GLY A 202 -14.34 12.45 19.59
N CYS A 203 -14.46 11.13 19.41
CA CYS A 203 -15.06 10.20 20.37
C CYS A 203 -14.01 9.37 21.12
N ASP A 204 -13.13 10.02 21.88
CA ASP A 204 -11.93 9.39 22.45
C ASP A 204 -12.19 8.28 23.48
N SER A 205 -13.39 8.22 24.06
CA SER A 205 -13.74 7.26 25.12
C SER A 205 -14.49 6.02 24.61
N LYS A 206 -15.02 6.01 23.37
CA LYS A 206 -15.89 4.95 22.89
C LYS A 206 -15.27 4.19 21.72
N LEU A 207 -15.22 2.87 21.86
CA LEU A 207 -14.96 1.95 20.76
C LEU A 207 -16.28 1.27 20.39
N TYR A 208 -16.50 1.16 19.09
CA TYR A 208 -17.59 0.38 18.54
C TYR A 208 -17.03 -0.89 17.94
N SER A 209 -17.81 -1.94 17.89
CA SER A 209 -17.44 -3.21 17.29
C SER A 209 -18.63 -3.86 16.61
N MET A 210 -18.33 -4.79 15.72
CA MET A 210 -19.32 -5.59 14.99
C MET A 210 -18.78 -7.01 14.82
N THR A 211 -19.62 -7.99 15.13
CA THR A 211 -19.33 -9.39 14.89
C THR A 211 -19.45 -9.72 13.41
N LEU A 212 -18.93 -10.89 13.00
CA LEU A 212 -19.05 -11.39 11.63
C LEU A 212 -20.51 -11.55 11.21
N LYS A 213 -21.35 -12.05 12.13
CA LYS A 213 -22.81 -12.18 11.91
C LYS A 213 -23.46 -10.82 11.67
N GLU A 214 -23.21 -9.84 12.53
CA GLU A 214 -23.77 -8.50 12.38
C GLU A 214 -23.31 -7.81 11.09
N LEU A 215 -22.04 -7.97 10.73
CA LEU A 215 -21.52 -7.46 9.45
C LEU A 215 -22.24 -8.10 8.27
N ARG A 216 -22.36 -9.43 8.28
CA ARG A 216 -23.03 -10.19 7.23
C ARG A 216 -24.49 -9.77 7.08
N GLU A 217 -25.22 -9.64 8.18
CA GLU A 217 -26.62 -9.21 8.17
C GLU A 217 -26.80 -7.80 7.60
N ARG A 218 -25.89 -6.87 7.92
CA ARG A 218 -25.91 -5.51 7.34
C ARG A 218 -25.57 -5.53 5.85
N VAL A 219 -24.59 -6.33 5.45
CA VAL A 219 -24.25 -6.49 4.02
C VAL A 219 -25.43 -7.07 3.24
N MET A 220 -26.10 -8.08 3.77
CA MET A 220 -27.28 -8.69 3.12
C MET A 220 -28.46 -7.72 3.02
N LEU A 221 -28.70 -6.90 4.04
CA LEU A 221 -29.72 -5.85 3.96
C LEU A 221 -29.42 -4.87 2.82
N VAL A 222 -28.17 -4.41 2.70
CA VAL A 222 -27.77 -3.47 1.65
C VAL A 222 -27.77 -4.17 0.27
N ALA A 223 -27.40 -5.46 0.20
CA ALA A 223 -27.47 -6.23 -1.05
C ALA A 223 -28.91 -6.35 -1.57
N ASN A 224 -29.90 -6.54 -0.70
CA ASN A 224 -31.32 -6.49 -1.07
C ASN A 224 -31.71 -5.13 -1.67
N ALA A 225 -31.21 -4.03 -1.13
CA ALA A 225 -31.50 -2.69 -1.66
C ALA A 225 -30.77 -2.43 -2.99
N VAL A 226 -29.54 -2.96 -3.14
CA VAL A 226 -28.78 -2.91 -4.40
C VAL A 226 -29.51 -3.70 -5.50
N ASP A 227 -29.93 -4.93 -5.22
CA ASP A 227 -30.65 -5.81 -6.18
C ASP A 227 -31.99 -5.21 -6.61
N ALA A 228 -32.69 -4.49 -5.72
CA ALA A 228 -33.91 -3.77 -6.02
C ALA A 228 -33.72 -2.49 -6.87
N THR A 229 -32.48 -1.96 -6.91
CA THR A 229 -32.20 -0.65 -7.54
C THR A 229 -31.39 -0.77 -8.82
N PHE A 230 -30.50 -1.76 -8.91
CA PHE A 230 -29.53 -1.96 -10.00
C PHE A 230 -29.65 -3.35 -10.59
N SER A 231 -29.14 -3.51 -11.80
CA SER A 231 -29.09 -4.80 -12.50
C SER A 231 -27.76 -5.51 -12.25
N LYS A 232 -27.77 -6.84 -12.33
CA LYS A 232 -26.54 -7.64 -12.27
C LYS A 232 -25.54 -7.18 -13.32
N GLY A 233 -24.28 -7.01 -12.92
CA GLY A 233 -23.21 -6.51 -13.76
C GLY A 233 -23.12 -4.99 -13.82
N ASP A 234 -24.07 -4.24 -13.27
CA ASP A 234 -23.95 -2.78 -13.20
C ASP A 234 -22.73 -2.35 -12.39
N ALA A 235 -22.03 -1.34 -12.90
CA ALA A 235 -20.95 -0.68 -12.20
C ALA A 235 -21.51 0.38 -11.25
N ILE A 236 -21.16 0.29 -9.98
CA ILE A 236 -21.67 1.18 -8.92
C ILE A 236 -20.50 1.80 -8.19
N ALA A 237 -20.42 3.12 -8.21
CA ALA A 237 -19.30 3.84 -7.62
C ALA A 237 -19.46 4.02 -6.11
N ILE A 238 -18.30 4.02 -5.41
CA ILE A 238 -18.18 4.39 -4.02
C ILE A 238 -17.17 5.54 -3.96
N ASP A 239 -17.64 6.73 -3.59
CA ASP A 239 -16.84 7.94 -3.36
C ASP A 239 -17.12 8.45 -1.96
N MET A 240 -16.47 7.84 -0.97
CA MET A 240 -16.62 8.18 0.44
C MET A 240 -15.41 7.69 1.26
N PRO A 241 -15.19 8.26 2.47
CA PRO A 241 -14.17 7.76 3.39
C PRO A 241 -14.33 6.28 3.72
N MET A 242 -13.25 5.62 4.09
CA MET A 242 -13.27 4.22 4.51
C MET A 242 -13.88 4.08 5.90
N THR A 243 -15.19 3.93 5.92
CA THR A 243 -16.00 3.72 7.11
C THR A 243 -16.58 2.30 7.10
N VAL A 244 -17.20 1.90 8.21
CA VAL A 244 -17.94 0.63 8.26
C VAL A 244 -19.02 0.58 7.17
N HIS A 245 -19.71 1.70 6.91
CA HIS A 245 -20.70 1.76 5.83
C HIS A 245 -20.08 1.53 4.45
N ALA A 246 -18.90 2.08 4.20
CA ALA A 246 -18.19 1.87 2.93
C ALA A 246 -17.85 0.39 2.72
N ILE A 247 -17.41 -0.32 3.76
CA ILE A 247 -17.15 -1.78 3.73
C ILE A 247 -18.43 -2.55 3.46
N VAL A 248 -19.51 -2.23 4.17
CA VAL A 248 -20.82 -2.87 3.98
C VAL A 248 -21.32 -2.70 2.56
N ILE A 249 -21.26 -1.48 2.01
CA ILE A 249 -21.68 -1.16 0.63
C ILE A 249 -20.80 -1.91 -0.38
N TYR A 250 -19.48 -1.91 -0.18
CA TYR A 250 -18.53 -2.59 -1.07
C TYR A 250 -18.84 -4.08 -1.20
N PHE A 251 -18.99 -4.78 -0.08
CA PHE A 251 -19.35 -6.19 -0.09
C PHE A 251 -20.76 -6.44 -0.61
N ALA A 252 -21.73 -5.56 -0.32
CA ALA A 252 -23.09 -5.70 -0.79
C ALA A 252 -23.20 -5.60 -2.32
N ILE A 253 -22.46 -4.68 -2.95
CA ILE A 253 -22.39 -4.54 -4.40
C ILE A 253 -21.89 -5.86 -5.04
N ILE A 254 -20.80 -6.43 -4.50
CA ILE A 254 -20.22 -7.67 -5.03
C ILE A 254 -21.13 -8.87 -4.73
N LEU A 255 -21.74 -8.92 -3.53
CA LEU A 255 -22.67 -9.99 -3.14
C LEU A 255 -23.89 -10.04 -4.06
N ALA A 256 -24.39 -8.87 -4.49
CA ALA A 256 -25.49 -8.71 -5.42
C ALA A 256 -25.12 -8.96 -6.90
N GLY A 257 -23.87 -9.32 -7.20
CA GLY A 257 -23.39 -9.58 -8.56
C GLY A 257 -23.21 -8.30 -9.40
N CYS A 258 -23.02 -7.16 -8.76
CA CYS A 258 -22.64 -5.90 -9.37
C CYS A 258 -21.13 -5.68 -9.26
N VAL A 259 -20.62 -4.61 -9.88
CA VAL A 259 -19.21 -4.28 -9.94
C VAL A 259 -18.96 -2.99 -9.15
N ALA A 260 -18.12 -3.03 -8.13
CA ALA A 260 -17.74 -1.83 -7.41
C ALA A 260 -16.82 -0.95 -8.30
N VAL A 261 -17.01 0.37 -8.26
CA VAL A 261 -16.12 1.35 -8.86
C VAL A 261 -15.51 2.17 -7.71
N SER A 262 -14.25 1.95 -7.47
CA SER A 262 -13.57 2.54 -6.31
C SER A 262 -13.00 3.91 -6.65
N ILE A 263 -13.52 4.97 -6.02
CA ILE A 263 -13.12 6.37 -6.22
C ILE A 263 -12.66 6.94 -4.87
N ALA A 264 -11.53 7.63 -4.86
CA ALA A 264 -11.03 8.24 -3.63
C ALA A 264 -11.77 9.55 -3.33
N ASP A 265 -12.20 9.70 -2.10
CA ASP A 265 -12.94 10.85 -1.56
C ASP A 265 -12.16 12.19 -1.60
N SER A 266 -10.89 12.14 -1.98
CA SER A 266 -10.04 13.31 -2.18
C SER A 266 -10.06 13.88 -3.59
N PHE A 267 -10.63 13.18 -4.58
CA PHE A 267 -10.60 13.66 -5.96
C PHE A 267 -11.49 14.88 -6.21
N ALA A 268 -11.04 15.74 -7.13
CA ALA A 268 -11.84 16.85 -7.64
C ALA A 268 -12.98 16.32 -8.53
N ALA A 269 -14.04 17.12 -8.72
CA ALA A 269 -15.22 16.74 -9.49
C ALA A 269 -14.90 16.25 -10.91
N LYS A 270 -13.94 16.88 -11.60
CA LYS A 270 -13.48 16.46 -12.93
C LYS A 270 -12.89 15.07 -12.94
N GLU A 271 -12.10 14.72 -11.91
CA GLU A 271 -11.49 13.41 -11.76
C GLU A 271 -12.54 12.32 -11.46
N ILE A 272 -13.54 12.66 -10.64
CA ILE A 272 -14.70 11.79 -10.38
C ILE A 272 -15.47 11.57 -11.70
N ALA A 273 -15.77 12.63 -12.46
CA ALA A 273 -16.48 12.56 -13.74
C ALA A 273 -15.81 11.59 -14.73
N THR A 274 -14.49 11.70 -14.89
CA THR A 274 -13.72 10.82 -15.77
C THR A 274 -13.89 9.35 -15.37
N ARG A 275 -13.81 9.05 -14.08
CA ARG A 275 -13.94 7.68 -13.55
C ARG A 275 -15.34 7.11 -13.71
N LEU A 276 -16.37 7.91 -13.45
CA LEU A 276 -17.76 7.54 -13.66
C LEU A 276 -18.05 7.26 -15.14
N HIS A 277 -17.51 8.09 -16.03
CA HIS A 277 -17.68 7.92 -17.48
C HIS A 277 -16.99 6.64 -17.98
N VAL A 278 -15.71 6.46 -17.67
CA VAL A 278 -14.92 5.31 -18.13
C VAL A 278 -15.47 3.99 -17.60
N SER A 279 -15.97 3.95 -16.37
CA SER A 279 -16.56 2.76 -15.78
C SER A 279 -18.03 2.54 -16.18
N ASN A 280 -18.66 3.49 -16.87
CA ASN A 280 -20.09 3.50 -17.16
C ASN A 280 -20.97 3.29 -15.91
N ALA A 281 -20.59 3.97 -14.82
CA ALA A 281 -21.23 3.82 -13.52
C ALA A 281 -22.72 4.20 -13.58
N LYS A 282 -23.59 3.36 -12.98
CA LYS A 282 -25.05 3.54 -12.95
C LYS A 282 -25.52 4.28 -11.70
N GLY A 283 -24.72 4.29 -10.65
CA GLY A 283 -25.00 5.00 -9.41
C GLY A 283 -23.74 5.27 -8.62
N VAL A 284 -23.85 6.14 -7.62
CA VAL A 284 -22.75 6.53 -6.74
C VAL A 284 -23.23 6.51 -5.29
N PHE A 285 -22.53 5.82 -4.42
CA PHE A 285 -22.66 5.97 -2.97
C PHE A 285 -21.66 7.02 -2.49
N THR A 286 -22.14 8.00 -1.74
CA THR A 286 -21.32 9.08 -1.17
C THR A 286 -21.86 9.54 0.18
N GLN A 287 -21.16 10.46 0.84
CA GLN A 287 -21.65 11.14 2.05
C GLN A 287 -22.03 12.60 1.74
N ASP A 288 -22.88 13.19 2.58
CA ASP A 288 -23.17 14.62 2.52
C ASP A 288 -21.88 15.45 2.73
N PHE A 289 -21.09 15.11 3.75
CA PHE A 289 -19.81 15.73 4.09
C PHE A 289 -18.76 14.69 4.48
N ILE A 290 -17.49 15.11 4.46
CA ILE A 290 -16.38 14.42 5.13
C ILE A 290 -16.04 15.20 6.39
N LEU A 291 -15.88 14.48 7.51
CA LEU A 291 -15.37 15.06 8.75
C LEU A 291 -13.89 14.68 8.91
N ARG A 292 -13.01 15.69 8.94
CA ARG A 292 -11.56 15.50 9.15
C ARG A 292 -10.97 16.67 9.93
N GLY A 293 -10.24 16.40 11.02
CA GLY A 293 -9.62 17.41 11.84
C GLY A 293 -10.66 18.40 12.42
N GLY A 294 -11.87 17.93 12.76
CA GLY A 294 -12.97 18.75 13.23
C GLY A 294 -13.62 19.64 12.16
N ARG A 295 -13.24 19.53 10.89
CA ARG A 295 -13.79 20.31 9.77
C ARG A 295 -14.69 19.46 8.89
N LYS A 296 -15.78 20.08 8.39
CA LYS A 296 -16.68 19.49 7.41
C LYS A 296 -16.28 19.91 6.00
N PHE A 297 -16.09 18.94 5.12
CA PHE A 297 -15.81 19.18 3.69
C PHE A 297 -16.97 18.61 2.87
N PRO A 298 -17.55 19.38 1.93
CA PRO A 298 -18.66 18.90 1.11
C PRO A 298 -18.19 17.77 0.19
N LEU A 299 -18.93 16.66 0.12
CA LEU A 299 -18.65 15.55 -0.76
C LEU A 299 -19.74 15.38 -1.82
N TYR A 300 -21.01 15.33 -1.42
CA TYR A 300 -22.13 15.18 -2.34
C TYR A 300 -22.11 16.25 -3.46
N SER A 301 -21.84 17.51 -3.14
CA SER A 301 -21.80 18.57 -4.16
C SER A 301 -20.74 18.32 -5.25
N ARG A 302 -19.60 17.73 -4.90
CA ARG A 302 -18.55 17.34 -5.86
C ARG A 302 -19.03 16.22 -6.78
N VAL A 303 -19.76 15.25 -6.25
CA VAL A 303 -20.33 14.16 -7.05
C VAL A 303 -21.43 14.69 -7.97
N VAL A 304 -22.25 15.63 -7.51
CA VAL A 304 -23.27 16.29 -8.35
C VAL A 304 -22.64 17.05 -9.50
N GLU A 305 -21.57 17.81 -9.23
CA GLU A 305 -20.78 18.53 -10.25
C GLU A 305 -20.12 17.56 -11.26
N ALA A 306 -19.72 16.37 -10.80
CA ALA A 306 -19.08 15.37 -11.63
C ALA A 306 -20.02 14.73 -12.68
N GLY A 307 -21.36 14.73 -12.47
CA GLY A 307 -22.24 14.18 -13.50
C GLY A 307 -23.65 13.83 -13.06
N PRO A 308 -24.45 13.31 -14.03
CA PRO A 308 -25.87 13.06 -13.86
C PRO A 308 -26.21 11.72 -13.20
N CYS A 309 -25.23 10.91 -12.76
CA CYS A 309 -25.49 9.62 -12.13
C CYS A 309 -26.44 9.77 -10.93
N LYS A 310 -27.26 8.75 -10.68
CA LYS A 310 -28.06 8.63 -9.44
C LYS A 310 -27.12 8.52 -8.25
N VAL A 311 -27.39 9.30 -7.22
CA VAL A 311 -26.56 9.32 -6.00
C VAL A 311 -27.36 8.84 -4.80
N ILE A 312 -26.78 7.93 -4.05
CA ILE A 312 -27.25 7.51 -2.72
C ILE A 312 -26.37 8.18 -1.68
N VAL A 313 -26.98 9.01 -0.82
CA VAL A 313 -26.26 9.88 0.10
C VAL A 313 -26.43 9.41 1.54
N LEU A 314 -25.30 9.13 2.17
CA LEU A 314 -25.23 8.78 3.60
C LEU A 314 -24.98 10.04 4.43
N PRO A 315 -25.60 10.19 5.61
CA PRO A 315 -25.25 11.24 6.54
C PRO A 315 -23.86 10.97 7.16
N VAL A 316 -23.06 12.01 7.36
CA VAL A 316 -21.78 11.88 8.07
C VAL A 316 -22.00 11.73 9.58
N THR A 317 -23.09 12.30 10.12
CA THR A 317 -23.50 12.22 11.51
C THR A 317 -25.01 12.13 11.61
N GLY A 318 -25.51 11.38 12.59
CA GLY A 318 -26.95 11.21 12.77
C GLY A 318 -27.61 10.24 11.79
N GLU A 319 -28.91 10.31 11.64
CA GLU A 319 -29.71 9.43 10.79
C GLU A 319 -30.14 10.12 9.49
N ASP A 320 -30.21 11.44 9.48
CA ASP A 320 -30.74 12.23 8.36
C ASP A 320 -29.64 13.01 7.64
N VAL A 321 -29.79 13.11 6.33
CA VAL A 321 -28.89 13.91 5.47
C VAL A 321 -29.20 15.41 5.67
N CYS A 322 -28.18 16.20 5.98
CA CYS A 322 -28.30 17.62 6.31
C CYS A 322 -28.27 18.58 5.12
N ILE A 323 -28.49 18.08 3.90
CA ILE A 323 -28.43 18.85 2.65
C ILE A 323 -29.66 18.54 1.76
N LYS A 324 -29.97 19.46 0.84
CA LYS A 324 -31.01 19.23 -0.15
C LYS A 324 -30.46 18.34 -1.28
N LEU A 325 -31.14 17.23 -1.52
CA LEU A 325 -30.82 16.31 -2.63
C LEU A 325 -31.51 16.73 -3.93
N ARG A 326 -30.94 16.30 -5.08
CA ARG A 326 -31.64 16.37 -6.38
C ARG A 326 -32.82 15.41 -6.37
N GLU A 327 -33.81 15.65 -7.21
CA GLU A 327 -35.04 14.85 -7.28
C GLU A 327 -34.78 13.35 -7.56
N GLN A 328 -33.75 13.06 -8.36
CA GLN A 328 -33.34 11.70 -8.73
C GLN A 328 -32.51 10.97 -7.69
N ASP A 329 -31.99 11.70 -6.71
CA ASP A 329 -31.07 11.16 -5.68
C ASP A 329 -31.86 10.68 -4.46
N GLN A 330 -31.27 9.79 -3.70
CA GLN A 330 -31.91 9.19 -2.53
C GLN A 330 -31.07 9.37 -1.28
N SER A 331 -31.75 9.58 -0.14
CA SER A 331 -31.09 9.42 1.15
C SER A 331 -30.80 7.94 1.44
N TRP A 332 -29.85 7.67 2.30
CA TRP A 332 -29.56 6.31 2.78
C TRP A 332 -30.79 5.61 3.37
N GLY A 333 -31.62 6.38 4.13
CA GLY A 333 -32.86 5.87 4.71
C GLY A 333 -33.86 5.42 3.64
N ASP A 334 -34.08 6.24 2.60
CA ASP A 334 -35.00 5.93 1.51
C ASP A 334 -34.49 4.76 0.66
N PHE A 335 -33.18 4.69 0.40
CA PHE A 335 -32.56 3.58 -0.31
C PHE A 335 -32.80 2.23 0.39
N LEU A 336 -32.69 2.19 1.72
CA LEU A 336 -32.93 0.98 2.50
C LEU A 336 -34.40 0.67 2.75
N ALA A 337 -35.32 1.62 2.53
CA ALA A 337 -36.73 1.47 2.88
C ALA A 337 -37.41 0.29 2.22
N SER A 338 -37.11 -0.01 0.95
CA SER A 338 -37.65 -1.16 0.23
C SER A 338 -37.14 -2.49 0.80
N ALA A 339 -35.85 -2.58 1.06
CA ALA A 339 -35.23 -3.79 1.61
C ALA A 339 -35.73 -4.08 3.05
N LYS A 340 -35.89 -3.06 3.88
CA LYS A 340 -36.41 -3.20 5.25
C LYS A 340 -37.84 -3.77 5.33
N ARG A 341 -38.63 -3.66 4.22
CA ARG A 341 -39.99 -4.20 4.14
C ARG A 341 -40.04 -5.67 3.73
N LEU A 342 -38.94 -6.26 3.35
CA LEU A 342 -38.88 -7.68 3.00
C LEU A 342 -39.16 -8.56 4.22
N PRO A 343 -39.73 -9.77 4.05
CA PRO A 343 -39.96 -10.70 5.17
C PRO A 343 -38.67 -11.11 5.91
N ARG A 344 -37.54 -11.11 5.21
CA ARG A 344 -36.20 -11.42 5.74
C ARG A 344 -35.20 -10.38 5.22
N PRO A 345 -35.22 -9.15 5.74
CA PRO A 345 -34.39 -8.06 5.23
C PRO A 345 -32.89 -8.32 5.32
N ASN A 346 -32.47 -9.09 6.32
CA ASN A 346 -31.07 -9.43 6.59
C ASN A 346 -30.65 -10.77 5.97
N HIS A 347 -31.40 -11.25 4.98
CA HIS A 347 -31.08 -12.47 4.22
C HIS A 347 -31.06 -12.16 2.73
N PHE A 348 -29.95 -12.48 2.08
CA PHE A 348 -29.75 -12.33 0.65
C PHE A 348 -29.01 -13.55 0.11
N SER A 349 -29.47 -14.10 -1.02
CA SER A 349 -28.78 -15.20 -1.70
C SER A 349 -27.66 -14.63 -2.57
N PRO A 350 -26.38 -14.98 -2.33
CA PRO A 350 -25.27 -14.49 -3.12
C PRO A 350 -25.45 -14.76 -4.62
N VAL A 351 -25.09 -13.79 -5.45
CA VAL A 351 -25.07 -13.98 -6.90
C VAL A 351 -23.73 -14.58 -7.29
N TYR A 352 -23.75 -15.86 -7.65
CA TYR A 352 -22.55 -16.56 -8.09
C TYR A 352 -22.22 -16.23 -9.55
N SER A 353 -20.93 -16.07 -9.82
CA SER A 353 -20.41 -15.71 -11.14
C SER A 353 -19.10 -16.45 -11.44
N PRO A 354 -18.73 -16.61 -12.72
CA PRO A 354 -17.46 -17.18 -13.11
C PRO A 354 -16.27 -16.45 -12.48
N ILE A 355 -15.14 -17.13 -12.33
CA ILE A 355 -13.92 -16.62 -11.68
C ILE A 355 -13.37 -15.35 -12.34
N ASP A 356 -13.56 -15.17 -13.63
CA ASP A 356 -13.14 -14.02 -14.43
C ASP A 356 -14.16 -12.87 -14.46
N PHE A 357 -15.28 -13.01 -13.75
CA PHE A 357 -16.28 -11.94 -13.62
C PHE A 357 -15.69 -10.76 -12.85
N PRO A 358 -15.90 -9.51 -13.32
CA PRO A 358 -15.38 -8.32 -12.66
C PRO A 358 -16.02 -8.10 -11.29
N THR A 359 -15.21 -7.74 -10.30
CA THR A 359 -15.67 -7.41 -8.94
C THR A 359 -15.43 -5.96 -8.59
N ASN A 360 -14.34 -5.37 -9.10
CA ASN A 360 -13.97 -4.00 -8.78
C ASN A 360 -13.25 -3.33 -9.96
N ILE A 361 -13.53 -2.05 -10.19
CA ILE A 361 -12.79 -1.20 -11.12
C ILE A 361 -11.99 -0.19 -10.29
N LEU A 362 -10.68 -0.24 -10.44
CA LEU A 362 -9.72 0.65 -9.82
C LEU A 362 -9.02 1.49 -10.88
N PHE A 363 -8.42 2.59 -10.47
CA PHE A 363 -7.75 3.49 -11.39
C PHE A 363 -6.30 3.70 -10.98
N SER A 364 -5.42 3.75 -11.96
CA SER A 364 -4.04 4.18 -11.78
C SER A 364 -3.68 5.26 -12.80
N SER A 365 -2.71 6.11 -12.48
CA SER A 365 -2.26 7.16 -13.40
C SER A 365 -1.77 6.55 -14.73
N GLY A 366 -2.20 7.18 -15.82
CA GLY A 366 -1.76 6.82 -17.17
C GLY A 366 -0.67 7.77 -17.67
N THR A 367 0.27 7.27 -18.46
CA THR A 367 1.32 8.08 -19.11
C THR A 367 0.78 9.09 -20.13
N THR A 368 -0.48 8.93 -20.55
CA THR A 368 -1.19 9.80 -21.49
C THR A 368 -1.97 10.91 -20.80
N GLY A 369 -2.00 10.94 -19.47
CA GLY A 369 -2.75 11.93 -18.67
C GLY A 369 -4.22 11.57 -18.43
N GLU A 370 -4.67 10.38 -18.86
CA GLU A 370 -5.94 9.81 -18.44
C GLU A 370 -5.68 8.59 -17.55
N PRO A 371 -6.45 8.40 -16.46
CA PRO A 371 -6.25 7.27 -15.58
C PRO A 371 -6.59 5.96 -16.31
N LYS A 372 -5.72 4.95 -16.13
CA LYS A 372 -6.00 3.58 -16.60
C LYS A 372 -7.07 2.96 -15.72
N ALA A 373 -8.15 2.47 -16.31
CA ALA A 373 -9.20 1.75 -15.60
C ALA A 373 -8.89 0.25 -15.59
N ILE A 374 -8.60 -0.27 -14.42
CA ILE A 374 -8.13 -1.62 -14.16
C ILE A 374 -9.29 -2.43 -13.59
N SER A 375 -9.73 -3.45 -14.31
CA SER A 375 -10.78 -4.36 -13.85
C SER A 375 -10.18 -5.52 -13.06
N TRP A 376 -10.53 -5.61 -11.77
CA TRP A 376 -10.29 -6.78 -10.95
C TRP A 376 -11.39 -7.82 -11.15
N THR A 377 -11.01 -9.08 -11.19
CA THR A 377 -11.92 -10.21 -11.21
C THR A 377 -12.01 -10.85 -9.82
N GLN A 378 -12.73 -11.96 -9.68
CA GLN A 378 -12.78 -12.70 -8.41
C GLN A 378 -11.43 -13.34 -8.02
N LEU A 379 -10.47 -13.45 -8.95
CA LEU A 379 -9.10 -13.88 -8.68
C LEU A 379 -8.28 -12.85 -7.89
N SER A 380 -8.50 -11.56 -8.19
CA SER A 380 -7.70 -10.47 -7.61
C SER A 380 -7.80 -10.41 -6.08
N PRO A 381 -8.98 -10.55 -5.45
CA PRO A 381 -9.12 -10.70 -4.00
C PRO A 381 -8.35 -11.89 -3.40
N ILE A 382 -8.34 -13.04 -4.06
CA ILE A 382 -7.60 -14.21 -3.59
C ILE A 382 -6.09 -13.93 -3.63
N ARG A 383 -5.64 -13.23 -4.67
CA ARG A 383 -4.24 -12.78 -4.77
C ARG A 383 -3.89 -11.79 -3.67
N ALA A 384 -4.76 -10.80 -3.39
CA ALA A 384 -4.56 -9.84 -2.31
C ALA A 384 -4.43 -10.54 -0.95
N ALA A 385 -5.32 -11.48 -0.65
CA ALA A 385 -5.30 -12.22 0.60
C ALA A 385 -3.99 -12.98 0.84
N ASN A 386 -3.31 -13.44 -0.23
CA ASN A 386 -1.99 -14.07 -0.10
C ASN A 386 -0.97 -13.17 0.59
N ASP A 387 -0.96 -11.87 0.29
CA ASP A 387 0.02 -10.97 0.86
C ASP A 387 -0.19 -10.80 2.36
N GLY A 388 -1.43 -10.58 2.79
CA GLY A 388 -1.79 -10.53 4.21
C GLY A 388 -1.47 -11.84 4.95
N TRP A 389 -1.80 -12.96 4.33
CA TRP A 389 -1.61 -14.28 4.92
C TRP A 389 -0.14 -14.70 4.99
N ALA A 390 0.62 -14.58 3.89
CA ALA A 390 1.97 -15.13 3.78
C ALA A 390 3.07 -14.23 4.36
N TYR A 391 2.92 -12.90 4.29
CA TYR A 391 4.00 -11.97 4.60
C TYR A 391 3.69 -11.07 5.79
N VAL A 392 2.49 -10.51 5.82
CA VAL A 392 2.01 -9.78 6.99
C VAL A 392 1.73 -10.74 8.14
N ASP A 393 1.50 -12.02 7.80
CA ASP A 393 1.20 -13.09 8.74
C ASP A 393 -0.07 -12.81 9.54
N LEU A 394 -1.11 -12.31 8.88
CA LEU A 394 -2.41 -12.09 9.50
C LEU A 394 -3.00 -13.41 9.98
N GLN A 395 -3.35 -13.47 11.26
CA GLN A 395 -3.91 -14.64 11.91
C GLN A 395 -5.21 -14.30 12.63
N VAL A 396 -5.99 -15.33 12.94
CA VAL A 396 -7.17 -15.19 13.80
C VAL A 396 -6.76 -14.62 15.16
N GLY A 397 -7.49 -13.60 15.61
CA GLY A 397 -7.18 -12.87 16.85
C GLY A 397 -6.32 -11.63 16.64
N ASP A 398 -5.74 -11.42 15.47
CA ASP A 398 -5.10 -10.15 15.14
C ASP A 398 -6.13 -9.04 14.96
N VAL A 399 -5.72 -7.83 15.35
CA VAL A 399 -6.42 -6.58 15.06
C VAL A 399 -5.58 -5.80 14.06
N PHE A 400 -6.04 -5.77 12.81
CA PHE A 400 -5.34 -5.15 11.69
C PHE A 400 -5.90 -3.75 11.41
N CYS A 401 -5.07 -2.74 11.49
CA CYS A 401 -5.40 -1.36 11.17
C CYS A 401 -4.53 -0.86 10.03
N TYR A 402 -5.14 -0.38 8.95
CA TYR A 402 -4.45 0.26 7.83
C TYR A 402 -5.25 1.48 7.36
N PRO A 403 -4.85 2.72 7.73
CA PRO A 403 -5.51 3.93 7.27
C PRO A 403 -5.38 4.10 5.75
N THR A 404 -6.47 3.92 5.04
CA THR A 404 -6.53 4.03 3.59
C THR A 404 -7.95 4.41 3.12
N ASN A 405 -8.22 4.31 1.84
CA ASN A 405 -9.52 4.56 1.21
C ASN A 405 -9.78 3.52 0.12
N LEU A 406 -11.04 3.15 -0.12
CA LEU A 406 -11.41 2.19 -1.17
C LEU A 406 -10.96 2.63 -2.57
N GLY A 407 -10.85 3.93 -2.83
CA GLY A 407 -10.39 4.46 -4.11
C GLY A 407 -8.89 4.28 -4.38
N TRP A 408 -8.12 3.86 -3.39
CA TRP A 408 -6.73 3.43 -3.55
C TRP A 408 -6.65 1.92 -3.53
N VAL A 409 -5.69 1.35 -4.27
CA VAL A 409 -5.52 -0.11 -4.35
C VAL A 409 -5.36 -0.77 -2.98
N ALA A 410 -4.71 -0.10 -2.03
CA ALA A 410 -4.57 -0.59 -0.66
C ALA A 410 -5.93 -0.83 0.02
N GLY A 411 -6.97 -0.03 -0.28
CA GLY A 411 -8.29 -0.16 0.33
C GLY A 411 -8.90 -1.56 0.15
N PRO A 412 -9.19 -1.99 -1.09
CA PRO A 412 -9.67 -3.36 -1.32
C PRO A 412 -8.68 -4.44 -0.87
N ILE A 413 -7.36 -4.25 -1.06
CA ILE A 413 -6.35 -5.23 -0.64
C ILE A 413 -6.51 -5.54 0.85
N VAL A 414 -6.46 -4.53 1.72
CA VAL A 414 -6.48 -4.74 3.17
C VAL A 414 -7.80 -5.34 3.68
N LEU A 415 -8.92 -5.10 2.96
CA LEU A 415 -10.18 -5.78 3.27
C LEU A 415 -10.06 -7.29 3.05
N TYR A 416 -9.58 -7.68 1.87
CA TYR A 416 -9.44 -9.11 1.57
C TYR A 416 -8.36 -9.78 2.42
N GLU A 417 -7.25 -9.08 2.71
CA GLU A 417 -6.24 -9.54 3.65
C GLU A 417 -6.84 -9.84 5.03
N ALA A 418 -7.61 -8.91 5.60
CA ALA A 418 -8.23 -9.10 6.90
C ALA A 418 -9.30 -10.20 6.90
N PHE A 419 -10.28 -10.10 6.01
CA PHE A 419 -11.46 -10.96 6.06
C PHE A 419 -11.18 -12.39 5.59
N LEU A 420 -10.26 -12.61 4.64
CA LEU A 420 -9.86 -13.95 4.22
C LEU A 420 -8.78 -14.58 5.12
N SER A 421 -8.14 -13.81 6.01
CA SER A 421 -7.25 -14.35 7.05
C SER A 421 -7.94 -14.52 8.41
N GLY A 422 -9.18 -14.04 8.56
CA GLY A 422 -9.94 -14.14 9.82
C GLY A 422 -9.50 -13.14 10.89
N ALA A 423 -8.79 -12.08 10.52
CA ALA A 423 -8.41 -10.99 11.41
C ALA A 423 -9.57 -9.99 11.61
N THR A 424 -9.55 -9.27 12.74
CA THR A 424 -10.44 -8.13 12.98
C THR A 424 -9.90 -6.89 12.28
N PHE A 425 -10.72 -6.22 11.48
CA PHE A 425 -10.32 -4.98 10.81
C PHE A 425 -10.64 -3.76 11.66
N ALA A 426 -9.63 -2.92 11.93
CA ALA A 426 -9.77 -1.73 12.79
C ALA A 426 -9.80 -0.46 11.96
N LEU A 427 -10.83 0.39 12.16
CA LEU A 427 -11.10 1.60 11.40
C LEU A 427 -11.15 2.84 12.29
N TYR A 428 -10.49 3.89 11.87
CA TYR A 428 -10.63 5.21 12.45
C TYR A 428 -11.35 6.14 11.48
N HIS A 429 -12.55 6.56 11.83
CA HIS A 429 -13.37 7.44 11.00
C HIS A 429 -12.96 8.90 11.21
N GLY A 430 -11.79 9.27 10.69
CA GLY A 430 -11.24 10.60 10.85
C GLY A 430 -9.84 10.72 10.26
N SER A 431 -9.13 11.79 10.65
CA SER A 431 -7.75 11.99 10.22
C SER A 431 -6.78 11.06 10.97
N PRO A 432 -5.98 10.24 10.28
CA PRO A 432 -4.99 9.39 10.94
C PRO A 432 -3.74 10.17 11.40
N LEU A 433 -3.68 11.49 11.17
CA LEU A 433 -2.50 12.31 11.44
C LEU A 433 -2.45 12.91 12.85
N GLY A 434 -3.48 12.67 13.68
CA GLY A 434 -3.60 13.24 15.01
C GLY A 434 -3.48 12.22 16.14
N ARG A 435 -3.37 12.75 17.39
CA ARG A 435 -3.28 11.95 18.60
C ARG A 435 -4.48 11.01 18.81
N GLY A 436 -5.70 11.39 18.37
CA GLY A 436 -6.89 10.56 18.44
C GLY A 436 -6.74 9.23 17.72
N PHE A 437 -6.08 9.22 16.56
CA PHE A 437 -5.75 8.00 15.86
C PHE A 437 -4.76 7.12 16.64
N GLY A 438 -3.67 7.73 17.15
CA GLY A 438 -2.68 7.00 17.94
C GLY A 438 -3.27 6.37 19.19
N LYS A 439 -4.20 7.08 19.87
CA LYS A 439 -4.97 6.57 21.01
C LYS A 439 -5.91 5.43 20.58
N PHE A 440 -6.55 5.53 19.43
CA PHE A 440 -7.35 4.45 18.86
C PHE A 440 -6.54 3.18 18.64
N VAL A 441 -5.35 3.29 18.05
CA VAL A 441 -4.43 2.15 17.84
C VAL A 441 -4.13 1.44 19.17
N GLN A 442 -3.84 2.21 20.22
CA GLN A 442 -3.61 1.67 21.56
C GLN A 442 -4.86 0.99 22.13
N ASP A 443 -6.00 1.69 22.14
CA ASP A 443 -7.23 1.26 22.84
C ASP A 443 -7.90 0.07 22.12
N ALA A 444 -7.88 0.04 20.80
CA ALA A 444 -8.35 -1.08 19.99
C ALA A 444 -7.44 -2.31 20.08
N GLY A 445 -6.25 -2.16 20.67
CA GLY A 445 -5.29 -3.25 20.81
C GLY A 445 -4.74 -3.73 19.47
N VAL A 446 -4.50 -2.80 18.55
CA VAL A 446 -3.95 -3.11 17.22
C VAL A 446 -2.68 -3.94 17.36
N SER A 447 -2.66 -5.10 16.70
CA SER A 447 -1.51 -6.01 16.66
C SER A 447 -0.67 -5.84 15.39
N ILE A 448 -1.30 -5.38 14.29
CA ILE A 448 -0.63 -5.08 13.03
C ILE A 448 -1.09 -3.71 12.55
N LEU A 449 -0.13 -2.80 12.39
CA LEU A 449 -0.38 -1.43 11.95
C LEU A 449 0.22 -1.18 10.57
N GLY A 450 -0.68 -0.95 9.60
CA GLY A 450 -0.29 -0.48 8.28
C GLY A 450 -0.15 1.05 8.23
N THR A 451 0.76 1.53 7.42
CA THR A 451 1.04 2.96 7.26
C THR A 451 1.68 3.26 5.90
N ILE A 452 1.90 4.53 5.63
CA ILE A 452 2.73 5.03 4.52
C ILE A 452 3.84 5.93 5.08
N PRO A 453 5.00 6.03 4.44
CA PRO A 453 6.13 6.83 4.94
C PRO A 453 5.79 8.29 5.24
N THR A 454 4.99 8.97 4.40
CA THR A 454 4.54 10.34 4.64
C THR A 454 3.75 10.48 5.96
N MET A 455 2.94 9.47 6.31
CA MET A 455 2.18 9.46 7.57
C MET A 455 3.11 9.32 8.78
N VAL A 456 4.10 8.44 8.71
CA VAL A 456 5.11 8.26 9.75
C VAL A 456 5.87 9.56 10.00
N ARG A 457 6.27 10.27 8.93
CA ARG A 457 6.91 11.58 9.03
C ARG A 457 6.03 12.62 9.72
N ALA A 458 4.74 12.65 9.38
CA ALA A 458 3.80 13.56 10.03
C ALA A 458 3.68 13.26 11.52
N TRP A 459 3.60 11.99 11.93
CA TRP A 459 3.56 11.60 13.34
C TRP A 459 4.84 12.00 14.09
N LYS A 460 6.00 11.73 13.47
CA LYS A 460 7.32 12.08 14.03
C LYS A 460 7.47 13.60 14.21
N SER A 461 7.12 14.40 13.19
CA SER A 461 7.31 15.85 13.20
C SER A 461 6.36 16.58 14.16
N THR A 462 5.19 16.02 14.43
CA THR A 462 4.19 16.63 15.33
C THR A 462 4.22 16.09 16.75
N ASN A 463 5.02 15.06 17.02
CA ASN A 463 5.06 14.33 18.30
C ASN A 463 3.67 13.87 18.78
N CYS A 464 2.70 13.72 17.89
CA CYS A 464 1.31 13.43 18.27
C CYS A 464 1.12 12.04 18.88
N MET A 465 2.12 11.15 18.76
CA MET A 465 2.12 9.80 19.33
C MET A 465 2.89 9.69 20.66
N GLU A 466 3.38 10.81 21.20
CA GLU A 466 4.13 10.81 22.46
C GLU A 466 3.27 10.30 23.63
N GLY A 467 3.86 9.47 24.49
CA GLY A 467 3.20 8.91 25.67
C GLY A 467 2.14 7.84 25.37
N LEU A 468 1.96 7.42 24.11
CA LEU A 468 1.09 6.32 23.74
C LEU A 468 1.81 4.97 23.79
N ASN A 469 1.09 3.93 24.20
CA ASN A 469 1.61 2.57 24.30
C ASN A 469 1.23 1.73 23.10
N TRP A 470 2.18 1.50 22.18
CA TRP A 470 2.01 0.65 21.00
C TRP A 470 2.70 -0.71 21.13
N THR A 471 3.04 -1.15 22.32
CA THR A 471 3.77 -2.41 22.55
C THR A 471 2.99 -3.67 22.23
N LYS A 472 1.67 -3.57 22.01
CA LYS A 472 0.85 -4.68 21.48
C LYS A 472 1.10 -4.92 20.00
N ILE A 473 1.64 -3.97 19.25
CA ILE A 473 1.95 -4.14 17.85
C ILE A 473 3.06 -5.19 17.74
N ARG A 474 2.81 -6.22 16.95
CA ARG A 474 3.76 -7.28 16.65
C ARG A 474 4.46 -7.12 15.31
N SER A 475 3.89 -6.31 14.41
CA SER A 475 4.41 -6.04 13.07
C SER A 475 3.81 -4.75 12.51
N PHE A 476 4.61 -4.03 11.73
CA PHE A 476 4.16 -2.91 10.90
C PHE A 476 4.15 -3.33 9.43
N VAL A 477 3.32 -2.65 8.63
CA VAL A 477 3.30 -2.80 7.17
C VAL A 477 3.44 -1.42 6.56
N THR A 478 4.30 -1.25 5.57
CA THR A 478 4.42 0.02 4.84
C THR A 478 4.42 -0.23 3.33
N ALA A 479 3.70 0.60 2.62
CA ALA A 479 3.53 0.50 1.18
C ALA A 479 3.32 1.88 0.54
N GLY A 480 3.32 1.91 -0.78
CA GLY A 480 2.89 3.07 -1.56
C GLY A 480 3.99 4.07 -1.87
N GLU A 481 5.00 4.23 -1.03
CA GLU A 481 6.14 5.14 -1.20
C GLU A 481 7.45 4.42 -0.87
N ALA A 482 8.57 5.02 -1.31
CA ALA A 482 9.88 4.60 -0.83
C ALA A 482 10.07 5.04 0.64
N SER A 483 10.43 4.08 1.49
CA SER A 483 10.65 4.31 2.92
C SER A 483 12.01 4.95 3.17
N ASP A 484 12.07 5.79 4.20
CA ASP A 484 13.28 6.38 4.74
C ASP A 484 13.77 5.61 5.97
N VAL A 485 15.09 5.51 6.15
CA VAL A 485 15.69 4.76 7.27
C VAL A 485 15.28 5.35 8.62
N ASP A 486 15.31 6.67 8.76
CA ASP A 486 14.98 7.35 10.02
C ASP A 486 13.49 7.27 10.35
N ASP A 487 12.62 7.29 9.35
CA ASP A 487 11.18 7.09 9.55
C ASP A 487 10.90 5.65 10.01
N GLY A 488 11.55 4.67 9.38
CA GLY A 488 11.48 3.26 9.78
C GLY A 488 12.01 3.02 11.19
N LEU A 489 13.16 3.60 11.52
CA LEU A 489 13.76 3.53 12.84
C LEU A 489 12.82 4.11 13.92
N TRP A 490 12.23 5.29 13.66
CA TRP A 490 11.24 5.88 14.56
C TRP A 490 10.04 4.97 14.75
N LEU A 491 9.43 4.48 13.66
CA LEU A 491 8.24 3.64 13.70
C LEU A 491 8.49 2.35 14.48
N SER A 492 9.54 1.62 14.12
CA SER A 492 9.89 0.33 14.74
C SER A 492 10.21 0.47 16.22
N SER A 493 10.89 1.58 16.62
CA SER A 493 11.22 1.87 18.01
C SER A 493 9.98 2.00 18.92
N ARG A 494 8.83 2.43 18.40
CA ARG A 494 7.57 2.57 19.17
C ARG A 494 7.06 1.24 19.71
N ALA A 495 7.50 0.11 19.14
CA ALA A 495 7.12 -1.25 19.54
C ALA A 495 8.36 -2.15 19.78
N TYR A 496 9.43 -1.64 20.38
CA TYR A 496 10.66 -2.39 20.65
C TYR A 496 11.27 -3.02 19.40
N TYR A 497 11.38 -2.27 18.31
CA TYR A 497 11.97 -2.70 17.03
C TYR A 497 11.29 -3.93 16.42
N LYS A 498 9.96 -3.93 16.46
CA LYS A 498 9.18 -4.93 15.72
C LYS A 498 9.38 -4.77 14.20
N PRO A 499 9.24 -5.88 13.44
CA PRO A 499 9.48 -5.87 12.01
C PRO A 499 8.57 -4.89 11.27
N ILE A 500 9.07 -4.35 10.17
CA ILE A 500 8.31 -3.56 9.20
C ILE A 500 8.29 -4.34 7.89
N ILE A 501 7.12 -4.79 7.48
CA ILE A 501 6.93 -5.45 6.20
C ILE A 501 6.80 -4.38 5.12
N GLU A 502 7.88 -4.16 4.39
CA GLU A 502 7.90 -3.27 3.22
C GLU A 502 7.17 -3.96 2.06
N VAL A 503 6.31 -3.24 1.33
CA VAL A 503 5.50 -3.79 0.25
C VAL A 503 5.62 -2.93 -1.00
N CYS A 504 6.01 -3.54 -2.13
CA CYS A 504 6.04 -2.91 -3.45
C CYS A 504 5.19 -3.71 -4.44
N GLY A 505 4.16 -3.09 -4.97
CA GLY A 505 3.18 -3.74 -5.84
C GLY A 505 2.47 -2.78 -6.77
N GLY A 506 1.33 -3.19 -7.29
CA GLY A 506 0.56 -2.36 -8.21
C GLY A 506 -0.90 -2.73 -8.30
N THR A 507 -1.71 -1.75 -8.69
CA THR A 507 -3.16 -1.91 -8.88
C THR A 507 -3.48 -3.03 -9.87
N GLU A 508 -2.70 -3.14 -10.93
CA GLU A 508 -2.81 -4.14 -11.98
C GLU A 508 -2.40 -5.56 -11.56
N LEU A 509 -1.68 -5.70 -10.43
CA LEU A 509 -1.29 -7.00 -9.88
C LEU A 509 -2.22 -7.46 -8.76
N ALA A 510 -3.04 -6.56 -8.23
CA ALA A 510 -3.86 -6.77 -7.04
C ALA A 510 -3.05 -7.18 -5.80
N SER A 511 -1.74 -6.94 -5.81
CA SER A 511 -0.81 -7.39 -4.77
C SER A 511 0.58 -6.79 -4.97
N SER A 512 1.51 -7.26 -4.15
CA SER A 512 2.94 -7.01 -4.28
C SER A 512 3.64 -7.96 -5.27
N TYR A 513 4.83 -7.53 -5.74
CA TYR A 513 5.78 -8.38 -6.45
C TYR A 513 7.13 -8.45 -5.72
N LEU A 514 7.45 -7.44 -4.89
CA LEU A 514 8.54 -7.44 -3.92
C LEU A 514 8.01 -7.06 -2.54
N GLN A 515 8.58 -7.64 -1.49
CA GLN A 515 8.16 -7.34 -0.12
C GLN A 515 9.13 -7.82 0.96
N GLY A 516 8.85 -7.45 2.21
CA GLY A 516 9.45 -8.04 3.40
C GLY A 516 8.75 -9.33 3.83
N THR A 517 9.35 -10.07 4.74
CA THR A 517 8.74 -11.27 5.33
C THR A 517 9.26 -11.51 6.74
N LEU A 518 8.47 -12.19 7.58
CA LEU A 518 8.88 -12.63 8.91
C LEU A 518 9.84 -13.83 8.88
N LEU A 519 10.20 -14.34 7.70
CA LEU A 519 11.13 -15.46 7.54
C LEU A 519 12.54 -15.03 7.08
N GLN A 520 12.77 -13.74 6.91
CA GLN A 520 14.08 -13.19 6.53
C GLN A 520 14.44 -11.98 7.37
N PRO A 521 15.74 -11.72 7.60
CA PRO A 521 16.19 -10.48 8.22
C PRO A 521 15.70 -9.26 7.44
N GLN A 522 15.45 -8.15 8.13
CA GLN A 522 14.92 -6.93 7.52
C GLN A 522 15.85 -5.73 7.72
N ALA A 523 15.92 -4.89 6.70
CA ALA A 523 16.58 -3.60 6.71
C ALA A 523 15.54 -2.49 6.50
N PHE A 524 15.75 -1.33 7.11
CA PHE A 524 14.86 -0.19 6.87
C PHE A 524 14.92 0.27 5.41
N GLY A 525 13.75 0.55 4.84
CA GLY A 525 13.63 1.03 3.47
C GLY A 525 14.01 0.03 2.38
N ALA A 526 14.10 -1.25 2.70
CA ALA A 526 14.48 -2.29 1.75
C ALA A 526 13.54 -3.52 1.84
N LEU A 527 13.23 -4.08 0.67
CA LEU A 527 12.41 -5.27 0.53
C LEU A 527 13.34 -6.50 0.48
N SER A 528 12.98 -7.57 1.18
CA SER A 528 13.88 -8.73 1.33
C SER A 528 13.67 -9.83 0.29
N THR A 529 12.52 -9.86 -0.40
CA THR A 529 12.20 -10.96 -1.32
C THR A 529 11.24 -10.58 -2.44
N ALA A 530 11.25 -11.37 -3.52
CA ALA A 530 10.14 -11.42 -4.45
C ALA A 530 8.95 -12.19 -3.84
N ALA A 531 7.73 -11.83 -4.24
CA ALA A 531 6.52 -12.50 -3.78
C ALA A 531 6.50 -13.98 -4.20
N MET A 532 5.88 -14.85 -3.38
CA MET A 532 5.66 -16.26 -3.72
C MET A 532 4.86 -16.39 -5.01
N ALA A 533 5.13 -17.41 -5.78
CA ALA A 533 4.52 -17.63 -7.09
C ALA A 533 4.65 -16.43 -8.04
N THR A 534 5.68 -15.60 -7.87
CA THR A 534 5.96 -14.44 -8.72
C THR A 534 7.42 -14.45 -9.14
N GLY A 535 7.65 -14.56 -10.44
CA GLY A 535 8.98 -14.46 -11.04
C GLY A 535 9.31 -13.00 -11.36
N VAL A 536 10.45 -12.54 -10.85
CA VAL A 536 10.94 -11.16 -11.01
C VAL A 536 12.35 -11.18 -11.60
N VAL A 537 12.60 -10.34 -12.56
CA VAL A 537 13.96 -10.06 -13.09
C VAL A 537 14.19 -8.54 -13.13
N ILE A 538 15.44 -8.14 -13.05
CA ILE A 538 15.86 -6.75 -13.26
C ILE A 538 16.58 -6.69 -14.62
N LEU A 539 16.13 -5.79 -15.48
CA LEU A 539 16.61 -5.63 -16.84
C LEU A 539 17.61 -4.47 -16.92
N ASN A 540 18.69 -4.66 -17.67
CA ASN A 540 19.58 -3.58 -18.04
C ASN A 540 18.98 -2.71 -19.16
N ASP A 541 19.68 -1.65 -19.56
CA ASP A 541 19.24 -0.70 -20.60
C ASP A 541 19.00 -1.36 -21.98
N ASN A 542 19.58 -2.54 -22.22
CA ASN A 542 19.37 -3.34 -23.43
C ASN A 542 18.23 -4.35 -23.32
N GLY A 543 17.50 -4.36 -22.19
CA GLY A 543 16.42 -5.31 -21.93
C GLY A 543 16.90 -6.73 -21.59
N VAL A 544 18.17 -6.90 -21.21
CA VAL A 544 18.74 -8.19 -20.80
C VAL A 544 18.66 -8.33 -19.28
N PRO A 545 18.12 -9.45 -18.75
CA PRO A 545 18.10 -9.70 -17.32
C PRO A 545 19.50 -9.79 -16.72
N TYR A 546 19.73 -9.11 -15.61
CA TYR A 546 20.92 -9.31 -14.79
C TYR A 546 20.92 -10.70 -14.14
N PRO A 547 22.08 -11.35 -13.92
CA PRO A 547 22.15 -12.56 -13.11
C PRO A 547 21.52 -12.42 -11.74
N ASP A 548 20.91 -13.50 -11.22
CA ASP A 548 20.04 -13.48 -10.04
C ASP A 548 20.68 -12.89 -8.77
N GLU A 549 21.97 -13.02 -8.56
CA GLU A 549 22.67 -12.61 -7.33
C GLU A 549 23.53 -11.35 -7.50
N GLN A 550 23.61 -10.83 -8.72
CA GLN A 550 24.45 -9.67 -9.01
C GLN A 550 23.79 -8.38 -8.49
N PRO A 551 24.49 -7.54 -7.71
CA PRO A 551 24.04 -6.18 -7.43
C PRO A 551 23.84 -5.40 -8.74
N CYS A 552 22.73 -4.73 -8.88
CA CYS A 552 22.37 -4.05 -10.14
C CYS A 552 21.28 -2.99 -9.91
N VAL A 553 21.10 -2.15 -10.92
CA VAL A 553 19.98 -1.22 -11.03
C VAL A 553 19.34 -1.37 -12.40
N GLY A 554 18.02 -1.47 -12.47
CA GLY A 554 17.34 -1.57 -13.76
C GLY A 554 15.82 -1.65 -13.65
N GLU A 555 15.17 -1.76 -14.81
CA GLU A 555 13.71 -1.88 -14.90
C GLU A 555 13.23 -3.29 -14.51
N VAL A 556 12.13 -3.36 -13.79
CA VAL A 556 11.52 -4.64 -13.40
C VAL A 556 10.78 -5.29 -14.58
N GLY A 557 11.13 -6.54 -14.85
CA GLY A 557 10.37 -7.46 -15.71
C GLY A 557 9.74 -8.56 -14.87
N LEU A 558 8.44 -8.80 -15.06
CA LEU A 558 7.71 -9.86 -14.36
C LEU A 558 7.40 -11.01 -15.30
N PHE A 559 7.51 -12.25 -14.81
CA PHE A 559 6.93 -13.38 -15.51
C PHE A 559 5.40 -13.25 -15.52
N PRO A 560 4.72 -13.52 -16.63
CA PRO A 560 3.29 -13.19 -16.77
C PRO A 560 2.34 -14.11 -16.01
N LEU A 561 2.80 -15.27 -15.55
CA LEU A 561 1.98 -16.25 -14.81
C LEU A 561 1.69 -15.78 -13.38
N ILE A 562 0.94 -14.69 -13.23
CA ILE A 562 0.57 -14.10 -11.94
C ILE A 562 -0.95 -14.26 -11.77
N MET A 563 -1.37 -15.10 -10.83
CA MET A 563 -2.79 -15.26 -10.50
C MET A 563 -3.39 -13.93 -10.04
N GLY A 564 -4.56 -13.58 -10.55
CA GLY A 564 -5.29 -12.37 -10.15
C GLY A 564 -4.76 -11.06 -10.71
N ALA A 565 -3.64 -11.05 -11.44
CA ALA A 565 -3.21 -9.87 -12.18
C ALA A 565 -4.22 -9.53 -13.27
N SER A 566 -4.43 -8.23 -13.54
CA SER A 566 -5.36 -7.81 -14.58
C SER A 566 -4.86 -8.24 -15.97
N ASP A 567 -5.77 -8.73 -16.79
CA ASP A 567 -5.57 -9.16 -18.16
C ASP A 567 -6.13 -8.16 -19.19
N ARG A 568 -6.78 -7.10 -18.73
CA ARG A 568 -7.43 -6.07 -19.54
C ARG A 568 -7.46 -4.71 -18.85
N LEU A 569 -7.59 -3.68 -19.65
CA LEU A 569 -7.91 -2.31 -19.27
C LEU A 569 -9.21 -1.90 -19.96
N LEU A 570 -10.06 -1.11 -19.30
CA LEU A 570 -11.33 -0.71 -19.89
C LEU A 570 -11.20 0.41 -20.95
N ASN A 571 -10.16 1.22 -20.82
CA ASN A 571 -9.95 2.41 -21.66
C ASN A 571 -8.57 2.45 -22.35
N ALA A 572 -7.85 1.34 -22.38
CA ALA A 572 -6.55 1.27 -23.03
C ALA A 572 -6.21 -0.15 -23.51
N ASP A 573 -5.24 -0.26 -24.41
CA ASP A 573 -4.72 -1.53 -24.88
C ASP A 573 -3.74 -2.12 -23.85
N HIS A 574 -4.15 -3.20 -23.20
CA HIS A 574 -3.38 -3.90 -22.17
C HIS A 574 -2.03 -4.41 -22.68
N ASP A 575 -2.01 -5.02 -23.88
CA ASP A 575 -0.80 -5.59 -24.46
C ASP A 575 0.21 -4.51 -24.85
N LYS A 576 -0.28 -3.40 -25.37
CA LYS A 576 0.54 -2.25 -25.72
C LYS A 576 1.23 -1.66 -24.49
N ILE A 577 0.55 -1.61 -23.34
CA ILE A 577 1.07 -1.00 -22.11
C ILE A 577 2.05 -1.94 -21.41
N TYR A 578 1.69 -3.21 -21.25
CA TYR A 578 2.44 -4.11 -20.36
C TYR A 578 3.39 -5.07 -21.09
N PHE A 579 3.24 -5.29 -22.41
CA PHE A 579 4.06 -6.27 -23.12
C PHE A 579 4.84 -5.69 -24.29
N LYS A 580 4.38 -4.61 -24.92
CA LYS A 580 5.09 -4.04 -26.07
C LYS A 580 6.52 -3.62 -25.70
N GLY A 581 7.50 -4.16 -26.43
CA GLY A 581 8.91 -3.86 -26.24
C GLY A 581 9.56 -4.60 -25.06
N MET A 582 8.83 -5.45 -24.35
CA MET A 582 9.41 -6.30 -23.32
C MET A 582 10.09 -7.54 -23.93
N PRO A 583 11.24 -7.97 -23.36
CA PRO A 583 12.00 -9.07 -23.91
C PRO A 583 11.33 -10.44 -23.68
N MET A 584 11.70 -11.40 -24.52
CA MET A 584 11.46 -12.83 -24.27
C MET A 584 12.51 -13.36 -23.30
N TYR A 585 12.10 -14.05 -22.26
CA TYR A 585 13.01 -14.69 -21.32
C TYR A 585 12.44 -16.04 -20.84
N LYS A 586 13.26 -17.08 -20.89
CA LYS A 586 12.86 -18.46 -20.54
C LYS A 586 11.53 -18.89 -21.22
N GLY A 587 11.37 -18.55 -22.49
CA GLY A 587 10.20 -18.92 -23.30
C GLY A 587 8.94 -18.11 -23.06
N MET A 588 8.97 -17.08 -22.22
CA MET A 588 7.83 -16.19 -21.93
C MET A 588 8.19 -14.74 -22.23
N GLN A 589 7.25 -13.98 -22.77
CA GLN A 589 7.40 -12.54 -22.89
C GLN A 589 7.16 -11.91 -21.50
N LEU A 590 8.15 -11.16 -21.00
CA LEU A 590 8.04 -10.52 -19.70
C LEU A 590 6.97 -9.42 -19.71
N ARG A 591 6.33 -9.23 -18.56
CA ARG A 591 5.38 -8.16 -18.32
C ARG A 591 6.10 -6.97 -17.70
N ARG A 592 5.90 -5.78 -18.25
CA ARG A 592 6.38 -4.52 -17.69
C ARG A 592 5.64 -4.17 -16.41
N HIS A 593 6.37 -3.76 -15.37
CA HIS A 593 5.80 -3.10 -14.21
C HIS A 593 6.09 -1.59 -14.21
N GLY A 594 7.27 -1.21 -14.69
CA GLY A 594 7.71 0.16 -14.86
C GLY A 594 8.39 0.76 -13.64
N ASP A 595 8.76 -0.04 -12.64
CA ASP A 595 9.60 0.39 -11.53
C ASP A 595 11.08 0.17 -11.86
N ILE A 596 11.92 1.11 -11.42
CA ILE A 596 13.39 0.97 -11.38
C ILE A 596 13.77 0.51 -9.98
N ILE A 597 14.44 -0.62 -9.90
CA ILE A 597 14.84 -1.26 -8.64
C ILE A 597 16.35 -1.40 -8.59
N LYS A 598 16.94 -1.09 -7.43
CA LYS A 598 18.31 -1.45 -7.06
C LYS A 598 18.27 -2.76 -6.29
N ARG A 599 18.97 -3.78 -6.76
CA ARG A 599 19.30 -4.97 -5.98
C ARG A 599 20.68 -4.74 -5.36
N THR A 600 20.77 -4.83 -4.03
CA THR A 600 22.00 -4.63 -3.27
C THR A 600 22.81 -5.91 -3.15
N ALA A 601 24.04 -5.80 -2.69
CA ALA A 601 24.73 -6.94 -2.09
C ALA A 601 23.86 -7.50 -0.95
N GLY A 602 23.84 -8.80 -0.76
CA GLY A 602 22.94 -9.45 0.21
C GLY A 602 21.51 -9.67 -0.30
N GLY A 603 21.17 -9.23 -1.54
CA GLY A 603 19.92 -9.57 -2.21
C GLY A 603 18.70 -8.73 -1.86
N TYR A 604 18.86 -7.61 -1.13
CA TYR A 604 17.77 -6.68 -0.82
C TYR A 604 17.45 -5.80 -2.02
N PHE A 605 16.19 -5.38 -2.11
CA PHE A 605 15.68 -4.53 -3.17
C PHE A 605 15.30 -3.15 -2.63
N ILE A 606 15.69 -2.09 -3.33
CA ILE A 606 15.38 -0.69 -3.00
C ILE A 606 14.72 -0.04 -4.20
N VAL A 607 13.54 0.52 -4.01
CA VAL A 607 12.81 1.24 -5.06
C VAL A 607 13.54 2.55 -5.38
N GLN A 608 13.87 2.76 -6.65
CA GLN A 608 14.58 3.96 -7.14
C GLN A 608 13.66 4.96 -7.87
N GLY A 609 12.43 4.56 -8.17
CA GLY A 609 11.43 5.36 -8.88
C GLY A 609 10.83 4.62 -10.06
N ARG A 610 10.28 5.36 -11.04
CA ARG A 610 9.59 4.81 -12.20
C ARG A 610 10.40 4.98 -13.49
N ALA A 611 10.30 3.98 -14.37
CA ALA A 611 10.86 4.02 -15.73
C ALA A 611 10.02 4.93 -16.66
N ASP A 612 8.73 4.99 -16.44
CA ASP A 612 7.82 5.95 -17.08
C ASP A 612 7.77 7.26 -16.27
N ASP A 613 7.24 8.33 -16.85
CA ASP A 613 7.15 9.63 -16.18
C ASP A 613 6.00 9.69 -15.14
N THR A 614 5.59 8.57 -14.60
CA THR A 614 4.66 8.49 -13.47
C THR A 614 5.38 8.86 -12.18
N MET A 615 4.79 9.75 -11.41
CA MET A 615 5.27 10.22 -10.11
C MET A 615 4.49 9.55 -8.99
N ASN A 616 5.13 9.34 -7.86
CA ASN A 616 4.50 8.85 -6.65
C ASN A 616 4.56 9.94 -5.56
N LEU A 617 3.52 10.74 -5.48
CA LEU A 617 3.44 11.88 -4.56
C LEU A 617 2.59 11.51 -3.34
N GLY A 618 3.24 11.18 -2.24
CA GLY A 618 2.55 10.82 -1.01
C GLY A 618 1.72 9.52 -1.14
N GLY A 619 2.25 8.48 -1.80
CA GLY A 619 1.54 7.23 -2.06
C GLY A 619 0.53 7.28 -3.22
N ILE A 620 0.32 8.46 -3.80
CA ILE A 620 -0.64 8.69 -4.88
C ILE A 620 0.11 8.78 -6.20
N LYS A 621 -0.17 7.85 -7.10
CA LYS A 621 0.39 7.88 -8.46
C LYS A 621 -0.31 8.92 -9.31
N THR A 622 0.48 9.78 -9.98
CA THR A 622 0.04 10.77 -10.96
C THR A 622 1.04 10.85 -12.11
N SER A 623 0.62 11.31 -13.27
CA SER A 623 1.55 11.51 -14.38
C SER A 623 2.04 12.95 -14.43
N SER A 624 3.25 13.14 -14.97
CA SER A 624 3.78 14.48 -15.24
C SER A 624 2.81 15.31 -16.11
N VAL A 625 2.17 14.66 -17.07
CA VAL A 625 1.22 15.30 -17.99
C VAL A 625 -0.04 15.81 -17.27
N GLU A 626 -0.57 15.07 -16.28
CA GLU A 626 -1.70 15.53 -15.47
C GLU A 626 -1.34 16.79 -14.68
N ILE A 627 -0.18 16.80 -14.04
CA ILE A 627 0.35 17.95 -13.29
C ILE A 627 0.57 19.16 -14.23
N GLU A 628 1.25 18.93 -15.36
CA GLU A 628 1.55 19.97 -16.34
C GLU A 628 0.28 20.61 -16.91
N ARG A 629 -0.74 19.82 -17.22
CA ARG A 629 -2.06 20.30 -17.66
C ARG A 629 -2.77 21.13 -16.60
N ALA A 630 -2.73 20.68 -15.34
CA ALA A 630 -3.33 21.46 -14.24
C ALA A 630 -2.64 22.81 -14.04
N CYS A 631 -1.35 22.89 -14.35
CA CYS A 631 -0.54 24.13 -14.26
C CYS A 631 -0.56 24.96 -15.54
N SER A 632 -1.09 24.45 -16.65
CA SER A 632 -1.18 25.22 -17.90
C SER A 632 -2.06 26.45 -17.72
N ASN A 633 -1.59 27.61 -18.22
CA ASN A 633 -2.30 28.89 -18.17
C ASN A 633 -2.54 29.48 -16.75
N VAL A 634 -1.89 28.96 -15.72
CA VAL A 634 -1.99 29.47 -14.34
C VAL A 634 -1.30 30.83 -14.20
N ASP A 635 -0.26 31.06 -14.99
CA ASP A 635 0.47 32.31 -15.05
C ASP A 635 0.79 32.69 -16.50
N GLN A 636 0.40 33.88 -16.92
CA GLN A 636 0.59 34.36 -18.29
C GLN A 636 2.07 34.56 -18.69
N SER A 637 2.96 34.70 -17.71
CA SER A 637 4.40 34.81 -17.97
C SER A 637 5.06 33.48 -18.32
N VAL A 638 4.42 32.34 -18.05
CA VAL A 638 4.96 30.99 -18.28
C VAL A 638 4.63 30.53 -19.70
N VAL A 639 5.67 30.23 -20.48
CA VAL A 639 5.53 29.65 -21.85
C VAL A 639 5.40 28.16 -21.79
N GLU A 640 6.24 27.51 -20.95
CA GLU A 640 6.28 26.05 -20.80
C GLU A 640 6.48 25.68 -19.34
N ASN A 641 5.79 24.65 -18.89
CA ASN A 641 6.00 24.07 -17.57
C ASN A 641 6.20 22.56 -17.68
N ILE A 642 7.15 22.02 -16.92
CA ILE A 642 7.48 20.59 -16.89
C ILE A 642 7.50 20.13 -15.44
N ALA A 643 6.80 19.04 -15.21
CA ALA A 643 6.75 18.37 -13.91
C ALA A 643 7.69 17.16 -13.88
N ILE A 644 8.48 17.07 -12.83
CA ILE A 644 9.24 15.86 -12.49
C ILE A 644 9.05 15.53 -11.01
N SER A 645 9.27 14.28 -10.66
CA SER A 645 9.51 13.90 -9.26
C SER A 645 10.97 13.53 -9.08
N ALA A 646 11.51 13.85 -7.93
CA ALA A 646 12.87 13.47 -7.53
C ALA A 646 12.89 13.11 -6.04
N ALA A 647 13.52 11.99 -5.71
CA ALA A 647 13.83 11.60 -4.34
C ALA A 647 15.29 11.93 -4.02
N PRO A 648 15.64 12.20 -2.75
CA PRO A 648 17.03 12.28 -2.32
C PRO A 648 17.82 10.98 -2.60
N GLU A 649 19.12 11.06 -2.79
CA GLU A 649 19.96 9.87 -3.07
C GLU A 649 19.97 8.86 -1.91
N ASP A 650 19.82 9.37 -0.69
CA ASP A 650 19.82 8.57 0.54
C ASP A 650 18.46 7.91 0.83
N GLY A 651 17.49 8.03 -0.09
CA GLY A 651 16.13 7.53 0.06
C GLY A 651 15.16 8.63 0.53
N GLY A 652 13.88 8.28 0.62
CA GLY A 652 12.81 9.19 1.01
C GLY A 652 11.77 9.40 -0.10
N PRO A 653 10.73 10.20 0.17
CA PRO A 653 9.64 10.39 -0.76
C PRO A 653 10.04 11.19 -1.97
N GLU A 654 9.33 10.93 -3.06
CA GLU A 654 9.40 11.77 -4.23
C GLU A 654 8.86 13.17 -3.95
N LEU A 655 9.65 14.19 -4.27
CA LEU A 655 9.26 15.59 -4.21
C LEU A 655 8.82 16.04 -5.59
N LEU A 656 7.68 16.73 -5.68
CA LEU A 656 7.22 17.34 -6.93
C LEU A 656 8.01 18.62 -7.21
N VAL A 657 8.70 18.62 -8.33
CA VAL A 657 9.49 19.77 -8.82
C VAL A 657 8.95 20.24 -10.17
N MET A 658 8.70 21.53 -10.27
CA MET A 658 8.26 22.16 -11.51
C MET A 658 9.39 22.96 -12.13
N PHE A 659 9.63 22.78 -13.42
CA PHE A 659 10.45 23.64 -14.24
C PHE A 659 9.55 24.56 -15.06
N ALA A 660 9.87 25.85 -15.09
CA ALA A 660 9.11 26.85 -15.83
C ALA A 660 10.04 27.66 -16.76
N VAL A 661 9.62 27.82 -18.00
CA VAL A 661 10.23 28.75 -18.95
C VAL A 661 9.35 30.00 -19.02
N LEU A 662 9.93 31.17 -18.82
CA LEU A 662 9.22 32.44 -18.88
C LEU A 662 9.27 33.03 -20.29
N LYS A 663 8.28 33.84 -20.62
CA LYS A 663 8.28 34.69 -21.82
C LYS A 663 9.42 35.73 -21.74
N ASP A 664 9.98 36.09 -22.89
CA ASP A 664 10.98 37.13 -22.97
C ASP A 664 10.48 38.44 -22.36
N GLY A 665 11.31 39.07 -21.52
CA GLY A 665 10.98 40.31 -20.84
C GLY A 665 10.10 40.16 -19.58
N TYR A 666 9.68 38.94 -19.22
CA TYR A 666 8.97 38.67 -17.96
C TYR A 666 9.90 38.14 -16.89
N SER A 667 9.62 38.48 -15.64
CA SER A 667 10.27 37.92 -14.46
C SER A 667 9.22 37.50 -13.45
N SER A 668 9.44 36.37 -12.80
CA SER A 668 8.59 35.86 -11.71
C SER A 668 9.48 35.24 -10.63
N LYS A 669 9.03 35.29 -9.38
CA LYS A 669 9.74 34.60 -8.29
C LYS A 669 9.34 33.13 -8.24
N PRO A 670 10.29 32.20 -8.05
CA PRO A 670 9.97 30.78 -7.92
C PRO A 670 8.91 30.50 -6.85
N GLU A 671 8.95 31.19 -5.71
CA GLU A 671 8.01 31.03 -4.60
C GLU A 671 6.58 31.43 -4.97
N ASP A 672 6.39 32.44 -5.83
CA ASP A 672 5.08 32.87 -6.27
C ASP A 672 4.48 31.90 -7.29
N LEU A 673 5.30 31.40 -8.22
CA LEU A 673 4.89 30.29 -9.13
C LEU A 673 4.57 29.03 -8.36
N GLN A 674 5.35 28.70 -7.33
CA GLN A 674 5.12 27.53 -6.48
C GLN A 674 3.73 27.57 -5.83
N LYS A 675 3.33 28.72 -5.29
CA LYS A 675 1.99 28.92 -4.70
C LYS A 675 0.88 28.76 -5.75
N LYS A 676 1.05 29.37 -6.93
CA LYS A 676 0.09 29.31 -8.03
C LYS A 676 -0.07 27.88 -8.55
N PHE A 677 1.02 27.20 -8.85
CA PHE A 677 1.01 25.80 -9.30
C PHE A 677 0.42 24.86 -8.23
N THR A 678 0.82 25.00 -6.97
CA THR A 678 0.26 24.22 -5.87
C THR A 678 -1.26 24.38 -5.80
N ARG A 679 -1.76 25.64 -5.84
CA ARG A 679 -3.20 25.91 -5.80
C ARG A 679 -3.94 25.28 -6.99
N ALA A 680 -3.37 25.40 -8.20
CA ALA A 680 -3.97 24.84 -9.40
C ALA A 680 -4.07 23.30 -9.34
N ILE A 681 -3.00 22.64 -8.90
CA ILE A 681 -2.95 21.19 -8.74
C ILE A 681 -3.95 20.72 -7.67
N GLN A 682 -4.00 21.44 -6.54
CA GLN A 682 -4.92 21.12 -5.45
C GLN A 682 -6.38 21.29 -5.84
N THR A 683 -6.68 22.28 -6.68
CA THR A 683 -8.04 22.55 -7.14
C THR A 683 -8.48 21.59 -8.24
N ASN A 684 -7.59 21.25 -9.18
CA ASN A 684 -7.97 20.53 -10.40
C ASN A 684 -7.65 19.03 -10.39
N LEU A 685 -6.76 18.56 -9.50
CA LEU A 685 -6.35 17.16 -9.40
C LEU A 685 -6.60 16.59 -8.01
N ASN A 686 -5.72 16.92 -7.07
CA ASN A 686 -5.78 16.33 -5.73
C ASN A 686 -5.29 17.33 -4.67
N PRO A 687 -6.08 17.61 -3.62
CA PRO A 687 -5.73 18.57 -2.57
C PRO A 687 -4.50 18.17 -1.74
N LEU A 688 -4.07 16.90 -1.82
CA LEU A 688 -2.89 16.40 -1.12
C LEU A 688 -1.58 16.71 -1.85
N PHE A 689 -1.64 17.07 -3.14
CA PHE A 689 -0.45 17.38 -3.91
C PHE A 689 0.07 18.77 -3.60
N LYS A 690 1.39 18.87 -3.48
CA LYS A 690 2.08 20.15 -3.23
C LYS A 690 3.35 20.20 -4.05
N VAL A 691 3.57 21.32 -4.74
CA VAL A 691 4.85 21.60 -5.39
C VAL A 691 5.90 21.89 -4.32
N SER A 692 6.96 21.12 -4.30
CA SER A 692 8.06 21.26 -3.32
C SER A 692 9.09 22.30 -3.77
N LEU A 693 9.28 22.42 -5.09
CA LEU A 693 10.29 23.30 -5.66
C LEU A 693 9.87 23.77 -7.06
N VAL A 694 10.16 25.03 -7.37
CA VAL A 694 10.07 25.58 -8.74
C VAL A 694 11.45 26.02 -9.20
N ARG A 695 11.82 25.68 -10.44
CA ARG A 695 13.02 26.14 -11.12
C ARG A 695 12.62 26.90 -12.38
N ILE A 696 13.05 28.16 -12.46
CA ILE A 696 12.93 28.95 -13.69
C ILE A 696 14.19 28.69 -14.49
N VAL A 697 14.02 28.22 -15.72
CA VAL A 697 15.11 27.88 -16.63
C VAL A 697 14.92 28.59 -17.96
N PRO A 698 16.00 28.90 -18.69
CA PRO A 698 15.88 29.58 -19.98
C PRO A 698 15.25 28.66 -21.05
N GLU A 699 15.52 27.37 -20.99
CA GLU A 699 14.97 26.36 -21.88
C GLU A 699 14.89 24.98 -21.22
N ILE A 700 14.04 24.11 -21.74
CA ILE A 700 13.91 22.72 -21.31
C ILE A 700 14.80 21.82 -22.19
N PRO A 701 15.63 20.93 -21.59
CA PRO A 701 16.50 20.05 -22.34
C PRO A 701 15.70 19.07 -23.19
N ARG A 702 16.07 19.01 -24.50
CA ARG A 702 15.44 18.14 -25.49
C ARG A 702 16.49 17.41 -26.31
N THR A 703 16.13 16.24 -26.86
CA THR A 703 16.95 15.53 -27.84
C THR A 703 16.94 16.26 -29.18
N SER A 704 17.84 15.87 -30.10
CA SER A 704 17.85 16.36 -31.47
C SER A 704 16.53 16.12 -32.23
N SER A 705 15.73 15.15 -31.80
CA SER A 705 14.39 14.86 -32.32
C SER A 705 13.27 15.60 -31.56
N ASN A 706 13.62 16.63 -30.80
CA ASN A 706 12.71 17.46 -29.98
C ASN A 706 11.99 16.72 -28.83
N LYS A 707 12.47 15.52 -28.42
CA LYS A 707 11.91 14.76 -27.31
C LYS A 707 12.41 15.31 -25.98
N LEU A 708 11.50 15.54 -25.06
CA LEU A 708 11.78 16.02 -23.69
C LEU A 708 12.69 15.07 -22.91
N MET A 709 13.71 15.61 -22.25
CA MET A 709 14.71 14.85 -21.48
C MET A 709 14.51 15.01 -19.96
N ARG A 710 13.36 14.54 -19.43
CA ARG A 710 13.05 14.63 -17.99
C ARG A 710 14.10 13.97 -17.09
N ARG A 711 14.81 12.95 -17.60
CA ARG A 711 15.92 12.31 -16.88
C ARG A 711 17.03 13.30 -16.53
N VAL A 712 17.40 14.18 -17.45
CA VAL A 712 18.43 15.21 -17.22
C VAL A 712 18.00 16.17 -16.13
N LEU A 713 16.75 16.63 -16.17
CA LEU A 713 16.17 17.50 -15.13
C LEU A 713 16.14 16.79 -13.76
N ARG A 714 15.78 15.53 -13.75
CA ARG A 714 15.72 14.71 -12.52
C ARG A 714 17.11 14.53 -11.90
N ASP A 715 18.12 14.26 -12.71
CA ASP A 715 19.52 14.09 -12.26
C ASP A 715 20.11 15.38 -11.71
N GLN A 716 19.75 16.54 -12.28
CA GLN A 716 20.13 17.86 -11.76
C GLN A 716 19.55 18.11 -10.35
N VAL A 717 18.25 17.83 -10.17
CA VAL A 717 17.57 18.04 -8.88
C VAL A 717 18.10 17.07 -7.82
N LYS A 718 18.36 15.81 -8.16
CA LYS A 718 18.93 14.84 -7.22
C LYS A 718 20.24 15.31 -6.63
N LYS A 719 21.16 15.82 -7.45
CA LYS A 719 22.44 16.37 -6.98
C LYS A 719 22.25 17.54 -6.01
N GLU A 720 21.27 18.43 -6.29
CA GLU A 720 20.96 19.56 -5.40
C GLU A 720 20.37 19.11 -4.06
N LEU A 721 19.47 18.11 -4.07
CA LEU A 721 18.85 17.57 -2.86
C LEU A 721 19.88 16.88 -1.96
N SER A 722 20.81 16.14 -2.54
CA SER A 722 21.89 15.46 -1.81
C SER A 722 22.87 16.43 -1.14
N VAL A 723 23.05 17.63 -1.68
CA VAL A 723 23.87 18.69 -1.04
C VAL A 723 23.12 19.30 0.15
N ARG A 724 21.78 19.46 0.04
CA ARG A 724 20.96 20.03 1.13
C ARG A 724 20.77 19.09 2.32
N SER A 725 20.80 17.79 2.12
CA SER A 725 20.69 16.81 3.20
C SER A 725 21.98 16.68 4.03
N LYS A 726 23.10 17.23 3.54
CA LYS A 726 24.41 17.25 4.23
C LYS A 726 24.69 18.55 5.00
N ILE A 727 23.81 19.54 4.94
CA ILE A 727 23.84 20.78 5.73
C ILE A 727 22.73 20.71 6.79
#